data_6d72a7dd8bc01169d131d6a1cc19d767
#
_entry.id   6d72a7dd8bc01169d131d6a1cc19d767
#
_cell.length_a   1.000
_cell.length_b   1.000
_cell.length_c   1.000
_cell.angle_alpha   90.00
_cell.angle_beta   90.00
_cell.angle_gamma   90.00
#
_symmetry.space_group_name_H-M   'P 1'
#
loop_
_entity.id
_entity.type
_entity.pdbx_description
1 polymer ?
#
loop_
_entity_poly.entity_id
_entity_poly.type
_entity_poly.pdbx_seq_one_letter_code
_entity_poly.pdbx_strand_id
1 'polypeptide(L)'
;MSRYPHLLEPLDLGFTTLPNRVLMGSMHVGLEEAEDGFARMAAFYAARARGGVGLIVTGGIAPNEVGRPWAGGAKLTTAEEAAEHRVITEAVHREGGRIAMQILHFGRYAYHEDLVAPSALQAPISPFPPHALSEEEIEQTIEDFARAAELAKEAGYDGVEIMGSEGYLINEFIAAATNHREDRWGGSYENRMRFPVEIVRRVRERVGPDFILIYRLSMLDLVPGGSTLEEVLTLARAVEAAGASIINTGIGWHEARIPTIATSVPRGAYAWVTKKVMGEVGVPLVAVNRINTPEIAEDLLADGVCDMVSLARPLLADPDFVAKARAEKSEAINTCIGCNQACLDHTFSLKITSCLVNPRACHETELVLAPTRRRKRVGVIGAGPAGLACAVSAAERGHEVTLYDAAQEIGGQLNVARKVPGKQEFDETLRYFRHQLAEHGVDVRLGTAVSAEKLAGEEYDEIVVATGVSPRIPEIAGIDHPSVVGYLDVLREEVPVGERVAILGAGGIGFDVAEFLTDEGDHASADPEVFFRHWGVDTGYATGGGLTAPARPAQQRTVHLLQRKTSKVGAGLGKTTGWIHRLELRHRGVNMVAGVTYERIDDEGLHLTVDGQPEVLAVDTVVLCTGQEPRRDLYEELLATGRSVHLIGGADVAAELDAKRAIKQGTELAAAL
;
A
#
# COMPACT_ATOMS: atom_id res chain seq x y z
N MET A 1 -19.26 -15.92 22.65
CA MET A 1 -17.87 -15.45 22.87
C MET A 1 -17.47 -14.75 21.60
N SER A 2 -16.71 -13.67 21.68
CA SER A 2 -16.25 -12.95 20.47
C SER A 2 -15.43 -13.88 19.58
N ARG A 3 -15.55 -13.71 18.25
CA ARG A 3 -14.74 -14.41 17.24
C ARG A 3 -13.25 -13.98 17.32
N TYR A 4 -12.99 -12.77 17.85
CA TYR A 4 -11.66 -12.17 17.94
C TYR A 4 -11.33 -11.74 19.38
N PRO A 5 -11.27 -12.69 20.35
CA PRO A 5 -11.12 -12.36 21.76
C PRO A 5 -9.80 -11.68 22.09
N HIS A 6 -8.67 -12.10 21.49
CA HIS A 6 -7.35 -11.51 21.76
C HIS A 6 -7.20 -10.13 21.10
N LEU A 7 -7.71 -9.96 19.86
CA LEU A 7 -7.67 -8.68 19.17
C LEU A 7 -8.42 -7.57 19.94
N LEU A 8 -9.55 -7.93 20.52
CA LEU A 8 -10.47 -7.00 21.17
C LEU A 8 -10.24 -6.88 22.70
N GLU A 9 -9.27 -7.62 23.24
CA GLU A 9 -8.91 -7.55 24.65
C GLU A 9 -8.23 -6.20 24.97
N PRO A 10 -8.58 -5.55 26.08
CA PRO A 10 -7.87 -4.37 26.56
C PRO A 10 -6.39 -4.67 26.86
N LEU A 11 -5.54 -3.66 26.71
CA LEU A 11 -4.12 -3.73 27.06
C LEU A 11 -3.79 -2.69 28.13
N ASP A 12 -3.36 -3.16 29.29
CA ASP A 12 -2.91 -2.31 30.40
C ASP A 12 -1.44 -1.93 30.23
N LEU A 13 -1.16 -0.62 30.17
CA LEU A 13 0.20 -0.07 30.14
C LEU A 13 0.69 0.38 31.54
N GLY A 14 -0.07 0.07 32.61
CA GLY A 14 0.22 0.44 33.99
C GLY A 14 -0.32 1.80 34.40
N PHE A 15 -0.18 2.81 33.57
CA PHE A 15 -0.70 4.18 33.81
C PHE A 15 -1.94 4.52 32.96
N THR A 16 -2.21 3.73 31.93
CA THR A 16 -3.40 3.85 31.06
C THR A 16 -3.72 2.50 30.44
N THR A 17 -4.98 2.29 30.07
CA THR A 17 -5.43 1.07 29.39
C THR A 17 -5.90 1.39 27.98
N LEU A 18 -5.39 0.68 26.99
CA LEU A 18 -5.88 0.71 25.62
C LEU A 18 -7.11 -0.19 25.48
N PRO A 19 -8.16 0.20 24.72
CA PRO A 19 -9.42 -0.57 24.65
C PRO A 19 -9.34 -1.87 23.86
N ASN A 20 -8.28 -2.07 23.09
CA ASN A 20 -8.00 -3.27 22.29
C ASN A 20 -6.54 -3.28 21.83
N ARG A 21 -6.15 -4.35 21.12
CA ARG A 21 -4.78 -4.62 20.67
C ARG A 21 -4.45 -4.04 19.28
N VAL A 22 -5.25 -3.10 18.77
CA VAL A 22 -5.05 -2.51 17.44
C VAL A 22 -4.40 -1.14 17.54
N LEU A 23 -3.23 -0.99 16.94
CA LEU A 23 -2.55 0.27 16.71
C LEU A 23 -2.71 0.68 15.25
N MET A 24 -3.19 1.91 14.97
CA MET A 24 -3.12 2.48 13.64
C MET A 24 -1.70 2.99 13.39
N GLY A 25 -0.95 2.28 12.54
CA GLY A 25 0.44 2.64 12.21
C GLY A 25 0.54 3.97 11.48
N SER A 26 1.66 4.64 11.68
CA SER A 26 1.98 5.93 11.05
C SER A 26 1.91 5.87 9.52
N MET A 27 1.28 6.88 8.92
CA MET A 27 1.22 7.11 7.47
C MET A 27 1.30 8.61 7.21
N HIS A 28 2.25 9.02 6.38
CA HIS A 28 2.23 10.36 5.81
C HIS A 28 1.15 10.40 4.73
N VAL A 29 0.16 11.28 4.89
CA VAL A 29 -1.03 11.31 4.04
C VAL A 29 -1.09 12.53 3.11
N GLY A 30 -0.11 13.46 3.23
CA GLY A 30 -0.05 14.69 2.45
C GLY A 30 -1.05 15.77 2.88
N LEU A 31 -1.82 15.49 3.94
CA LEU A 31 -2.65 16.50 4.61
C LEU A 31 -1.82 17.36 5.54
N GLU A 32 -0.68 16.87 5.97
CA GLU A 32 0.28 17.55 6.83
C GLU A 32 0.76 18.88 6.25
N GLU A 33 0.82 18.97 4.91
CA GLU A 33 1.25 20.16 4.17
C GLU A 33 0.12 20.86 3.39
N ALA A 34 -1.13 20.37 3.49
CA ALA A 34 -2.27 20.99 2.82
C ALA A 34 -2.74 22.26 3.56
N GLU A 35 -3.25 23.25 2.82
CA GLU A 35 -3.73 24.52 3.37
C GLU A 35 -4.81 24.34 4.44
N ASP A 36 -5.75 23.41 4.23
CA ASP A 36 -6.81 23.01 5.16
C ASP A 36 -6.49 21.73 5.94
N GLY A 37 -5.22 21.34 5.98
CA GLY A 37 -4.74 20.02 6.37
C GLY A 37 -5.12 19.61 7.79
N PHE A 38 -4.97 20.50 8.77
CA PHE A 38 -5.31 20.18 10.17
C PHE A 38 -6.79 19.84 10.36
N ALA A 39 -7.70 20.56 9.72
CA ALA A 39 -9.14 20.26 9.78
C ALA A 39 -9.46 18.92 9.10
N ARG A 40 -8.82 18.63 7.98
CA ARG A 40 -8.97 17.35 7.26
C ARG A 40 -8.34 16.19 8.02
N MET A 41 -7.16 16.36 8.62
CA MET A 41 -6.55 15.36 9.51
C MET A 41 -7.43 15.08 10.73
N ALA A 42 -8.06 16.11 11.31
CA ALA A 42 -9.01 15.95 12.39
C ALA A 42 -10.18 15.03 11.99
N ALA A 43 -10.78 15.25 10.83
CA ALA A 43 -11.84 14.38 10.30
C ALA A 43 -11.34 12.96 10.00
N PHE A 44 -10.16 12.85 9.41
CA PHE A 44 -9.52 11.58 9.08
C PHE A 44 -9.27 10.71 10.32
N TYR A 45 -8.61 11.25 11.34
CA TYR A 45 -8.30 10.49 12.57
C TYR A 45 -9.54 10.26 13.44
N ALA A 46 -10.47 11.23 13.52
CA ALA A 46 -11.73 11.07 14.24
C ALA A 46 -12.58 9.91 13.68
N ALA A 47 -12.60 9.71 12.35
CA ALA A 47 -13.32 8.59 11.75
C ALA A 47 -12.76 7.22 12.23
N ARG A 48 -11.44 7.09 12.36
CA ARG A 48 -10.79 5.85 12.84
C ARG A 48 -10.97 5.66 14.35
N ALA A 49 -10.96 6.74 15.12
CA ALA A 49 -11.27 6.71 16.54
C ALA A 49 -12.72 6.24 16.78
N ARG A 50 -13.69 6.78 16.04
CA ARG A 50 -15.09 6.32 16.05
C ARG A 50 -15.20 4.85 15.65
N GLY A 51 -14.40 4.40 14.69
CA GLY A 51 -14.27 3.01 14.29
C GLY A 51 -13.67 2.08 15.34
N GLY A 52 -13.22 2.63 16.49
CA GLY A 52 -12.82 1.85 17.67
C GLY A 52 -11.35 1.42 17.70
N VAL A 53 -10.46 2.07 16.96
CA VAL A 53 -9.01 1.80 17.00
C VAL A 53 -8.46 2.06 18.40
N GLY A 54 -7.62 1.15 18.92
CA GLY A 54 -7.08 1.22 20.27
C GLY A 54 -6.12 2.38 20.51
N LEU A 55 -5.22 2.62 19.55
CA LEU A 55 -4.26 3.72 19.56
C LEU A 55 -3.94 4.15 18.13
N ILE A 56 -3.97 5.44 17.85
CA ILE A 56 -3.62 6.01 16.55
C ILE A 56 -2.22 6.61 16.61
N VAL A 57 -1.40 6.43 15.56
CA VAL A 57 -0.12 7.13 15.37
C VAL A 57 -0.21 7.98 14.12
N THR A 58 0.12 9.26 14.23
CA THR A 58 0.09 10.20 13.08
C THR A 58 1.18 9.90 12.05
N GLY A 59 1.09 10.55 10.89
CA GLY A 59 2.24 10.68 9.99
C GLY A 59 3.45 11.30 10.68
N GLY A 60 4.64 11.10 10.11
CA GLY A 60 5.90 11.56 10.69
C GLY A 60 6.01 13.08 10.69
N ILE A 61 6.31 13.65 11.84
CA ILE A 61 6.52 15.09 12.06
C ILE A 61 7.97 15.30 12.45
N ALA A 62 8.67 16.20 11.76
CA ALA A 62 10.08 16.44 12.02
C ALA A 62 10.32 17.20 13.34
N PRO A 63 11.38 16.85 14.11
CA PRO A 63 11.70 17.53 15.36
C PRO A 63 12.44 18.85 15.14
N ASN A 64 12.95 19.10 13.93
CA ASN A 64 13.69 20.32 13.55
C ASN A 64 13.67 20.55 12.02
N GLU A 65 14.25 21.66 11.58
CA GLU A 65 14.26 22.07 10.16
C GLU A 65 14.94 21.05 9.24
N VAL A 66 16.11 20.54 9.63
CA VAL A 66 16.92 19.64 8.79
C VAL A 66 16.39 18.23 8.77
N GLY A 67 15.49 17.89 9.71
CA GLY A 67 14.83 16.59 9.79
C GLY A 67 13.61 16.44 8.89
N ARG A 68 13.16 17.50 8.21
CA ARG A 68 11.99 17.48 7.34
C ARG A 68 12.21 16.63 6.09
N PRO A 69 11.14 16.06 5.50
CA PRO A 69 11.24 15.28 4.26
C PRO A 69 11.66 16.13 3.05
N TRP A 70 11.19 17.38 2.97
CA TRP A 70 11.48 18.39 1.94
C TRP A 70 11.30 19.79 2.53
N ALA A 71 11.75 20.82 1.81
CA ALA A 71 11.54 22.20 2.21
C ALA A 71 10.01 22.49 2.33
N GLY A 72 9.57 22.89 3.53
CA GLY A 72 8.15 23.10 3.84
C GLY A 72 7.41 21.86 4.34
N GLY A 73 8.07 20.72 4.51
CA GLY A 73 7.49 19.54 5.16
C GLY A 73 7.14 19.78 6.63
N ALA A 74 6.24 18.97 7.16
CA ALA A 74 5.71 19.13 8.52
C ALA A 74 6.79 18.98 9.60
N LYS A 75 6.74 19.85 10.60
CA LYS A 75 7.60 19.84 11.78
C LYS A 75 6.83 20.30 13.02
N LEU A 76 7.38 20.03 14.20
CA LEU A 76 6.84 20.54 15.46
C LEU A 76 7.98 21.06 16.33
N THR A 77 8.18 22.39 16.32
CA THR A 77 9.32 23.08 16.93
C THR A 77 8.90 24.27 17.82
N THR A 78 7.67 24.75 17.68
CA THR A 78 7.15 25.91 18.42
C THR A 78 5.80 25.64 19.08
N ALA A 79 5.44 26.48 20.06
CA ALA A 79 4.14 26.41 20.75
C ALA A 79 2.98 26.80 19.81
N GLU A 80 3.24 27.66 18.82
CA GLU A 80 2.25 28.05 17.82
C GLU A 80 1.88 26.86 16.94
N GLU A 81 2.88 26.10 16.45
CA GLU A 81 2.68 24.87 15.71
C GLU A 81 1.93 23.83 16.56
N ALA A 82 2.25 23.70 17.86
CA ALA A 82 1.55 22.80 18.77
C ALA A 82 0.06 23.18 18.94
N ALA A 83 -0.26 24.47 18.93
CA ALA A 83 -1.63 24.94 19.02
C ALA A 83 -2.48 24.54 17.80
N GLU A 84 -1.89 24.48 16.61
CA GLU A 84 -2.57 24.02 15.40
C GLU A 84 -2.94 22.53 15.47
N HIS A 85 -2.10 21.69 16.08
CA HIS A 85 -2.35 20.26 16.26
C HIS A 85 -3.55 19.94 17.19
N ARG A 86 -3.96 20.88 18.06
CA ARG A 86 -5.06 20.65 19.03
C ARG A 86 -6.38 20.26 18.37
N VAL A 87 -6.68 20.79 17.18
CA VAL A 87 -7.90 20.42 16.46
C VAL A 87 -7.96 18.93 16.16
N ILE A 88 -6.81 18.29 15.93
CA ILE A 88 -6.69 16.84 15.67
C ILE A 88 -6.95 16.06 16.96
N THR A 89 -6.19 16.37 18.02
CA THR A 89 -6.27 15.64 19.29
C THR A 89 -7.66 15.76 19.92
N GLU A 90 -8.26 16.94 19.91
CA GLU A 90 -9.62 17.19 20.39
C GLU A 90 -10.68 16.42 19.58
N ALA A 91 -10.50 16.31 18.24
CA ALA A 91 -11.43 15.57 17.41
C ALA A 91 -11.38 14.07 17.72
N VAL A 92 -10.19 13.51 17.91
CA VAL A 92 -10.00 12.10 18.29
C VAL A 92 -10.55 11.82 19.69
N HIS A 93 -10.27 12.69 20.65
CA HIS A 93 -10.75 12.54 22.04
C HIS A 93 -12.28 12.63 22.14
N ARG A 94 -12.95 13.48 21.33
CA ARG A 94 -14.42 13.53 21.27
C ARG A 94 -15.04 12.20 20.85
N GLU A 95 -14.34 11.41 20.05
CA GLU A 95 -14.76 10.06 19.65
C GLU A 95 -14.28 8.97 20.64
N GLY A 96 -13.67 9.36 21.77
CA GLY A 96 -13.16 8.44 22.80
C GLY A 96 -11.85 7.73 22.42
N GLY A 97 -11.19 8.16 21.34
CA GLY A 97 -9.92 7.59 20.85
C GLY A 97 -8.70 8.11 21.61
N ARG A 98 -7.55 7.48 21.33
CA ARG A 98 -6.22 7.92 21.78
C ARG A 98 -5.31 8.09 20.57
N ILE A 99 -4.45 9.12 20.62
CA ILE A 99 -3.58 9.47 19.51
C ILE A 99 -2.17 9.84 19.98
N ALA A 100 -1.15 9.27 19.34
CA ALA A 100 0.25 9.58 19.52
C ALA A 100 0.81 10.24 18.24
N MET A 101 1.76 11.14 18.38
CA MET A 101 2.44 11.78 17.27
C MET A 101 3.75 11.05 16.95
N GLN A 102 3.98 10.66 15.70
CA GLN A 102 5.29 10.13 15.31
C GLN A 102 6.29 11.27 15.13
N ILE A 103 7.43 11.18 15.83
CA ILE A 103 8.58 12.08 15.65
C ILE A 103 9.55 11.40 14.69
N LEU A 104 9.73 11.98 13.52
CA LEU A 104 10.51 11.41 12.43
C LEU A 104 11.54 12.41 11.90
N HIS A 105 12.81 12.07 12.00
CA HIS A 105 13.89 12.80 11.36
C HIS A 105 14.38 12.02 10.13
N PHE A 106 14.23 12.61 8.93
CA PHE A 106 14.47 11.90 7.67
C PHE A 106 15.94 11.53 7.43
N GLY A 107 16.89 12.21 8.08
CA GLY A 107 18.31 11.93 7.90
C GLY A 107 18.73 12.07 6.43
N ARG A 108 19.55 11.15 5.94
CA ARG A 108 20.03 11.13 4.54
C ARG A 108 18.95 10.81 3.50
N TYR A 109 17.73 10.50 3.92
CA TYR A 109 16.60 10.26 3.02
C TYR A 109 15.80 11.54 2.71
N ALA A 110 16.13 12.67 3.31
CA ALA A 110 15.48 13.93 3.00
C ALA A 110 15.74 14.38 1.54
N TYR A 111 14.78 15.11 0.98
CA TYR A 111 14.81 15.64 -0.39
C TYR A 111 15.04 17.15 -0.40
N HIS A 112 16.00 17.63 0.39
CA HIS A 112 16.50 19.01 0.41
C HIS A 112 18.01 19.03 0.61
N GLU A 113 18.67 20.14 0.31
CA GLU A 113 20.15 20.23 0.32
C GLU A 113 20.76 20.26 1.72
N ASP A 114 19.99 20.63 2.75
CA ASP A 114 20.46 20.75 4.15
C ASP A 114 20.33 19.44 4.94
N LEU A 115 20.16 18.30 4.27
CA LEU A 115 20.01 17.01 4.94
C LEU A 115 21.27 16.59 5.70
N VAL A 116 21.08 15.89 6.81
CA VAL A 116 22.14 15.48 7.72
C VAL A 116 22.14 13.97 7.97
N ALA A 117 23.28 13.44 8.41
CA ALA A 117 23.47 12.03 8.73
C ALA A 117 24.59 11.85 9.76
N PRO A 118 24.78 10.66 10.36
CA PRO A 118 25.95 10.40 11.21
C PRO A 118 27.28 10.49 10.45
N SER A 119 27.28 10.17 9.16
CA SER A 119 28.43 10.23 8.25
C SER A 119 28.00 10.75 6.88
N ALA A 120 28.89 11.40 6.15
CA ALA A 120 28.61 12.02 4.84
C ALA A 120 28.46 10.97 3.71
N LEU A 121 27.51 10.04 3.88
CA LEU A 121 27.23 8.93 2.96
C LEU A 121 25.87 9.15 2.29
N GLN A 122 25.89 9.49 1.01
CA GLN A 122 24.66 9.70 0.23
C GLN A 122 23.85 8.40 0.08
N ALA A 123 22.54 8.49 0.31
CA ALA A 123 21.64 7.38 0.07
C ALA A 123 21.39 7.18 -1.43
N PRO A 124 21.25 5.91 -1.90
CA PRO A 124 20.98 5.64 -3.32
C PRO A 124 19.66 6.23 -3.84
N ILE A 125 18.75 6.58 -2.92
CA ILE A 125 17.41 7.09 -3.21
C ILE A 125 17.28 8.60 -2.99
N SER A 126 18.32 9.29 -2.50
CA SER A 126 18.33 10.74 -2.34
C SER A 126 19.25 11.39 -3.39
N PRO A 127 18.84 12.54 -3.99
CA PRO A 127 19.68 13.26 -4.95
C PRO A 127 20.80 14.07 -4.28
N PHE A 128 20.76 14.27 -2.96
CA PHE A 128 21.68 15.14 -2.23
C PHE A 128 22.59 14.36 -1.28
N PRO A 129 23.89 14.74 -1.17
CA PRO A 129 24.77 14.20 -0.15
C PRO A 129 24.48 14.86 1.21
N PRO A 130 24.47 14.09 2.32
CA PRO A 130 24.23 14.65 3.65
C PRO A 130 25.48 15.33 4.23
N HIS A 131 25.25 16.34 5.08
CA HIS A 131 26.22 16.83 6.02
C HIS A 131 26.38 15.84 7.19
N ALA A 132 27.62 15.52 7.58
CA ALA A 132 27.90 14.73 8.77
C ALA A 132 27.76 15.60 10.04
N LEU A 133 26.86 15.20 10.95
CA LEU A 133 26.60 15.92 12.20
C LEU A 133 27.87 16.01 13.08
N SER A 134 28.15 17.18 13.63
CA SER A 134 29.12 17.34 14.73
C SER A 134 28.56 16.79 16.04
N GLU A 135 29.39 16.65 17.09
CA GLU A 135 28.91 16.20 18.39
C GLU A 135 27.92 17.19 19.01
N GLU A 136 28.09 18.49 18.80
CA GLU A 136 27.21 19.55 19.25
C GLU A 136 25.85 19.47 18.53
N GLU A 137 25.86 19.23 17.22
CA GLU A 137 24.63 19.06 16.42
C GLU A 137 23.87 17.79 16.81
N ILE A 138 24.56 16.70 17.17
CA ILE A 138 23.95 15.47 17.69
C ILE A 138 23.25 15.75 19.03
N GLU A 139 23.93 16.42 19.97
CA GLU A 139 23.32 16.80 21.26
C GLU A 139 22.10 17.72 21.07
N GLN A 140 22.17 18.68 20.14
CA GLN A 140 21.04 19.54 19.81
C GLN A 140 19.89 18.73 19.19
N THR A 141 20.19 17.81 18.29
CA THR A 141 19.16 16.95 17.68
C THR A 141 18.43 16.09 18.73
N ILE A 142 19.16 15.55 19.72
CA ILE A 142 18.54 14.82 20.84
C ILE A 142 17.59 15.75 21.63
N GLU A 143 18.01 16.98 21.89
CA GLU A 143 17.16 17.97 22.58
C GLU A 143 15.94 18.37 21.74
N ASP A 144 16.09 18.45 20.41
CA ASP A 144 14.98 18.73 19.49
C ASP A 144 13.91 17.64 19.55
N PHE A 145 14.29 16.35 19.62
CA PHE A 145 13.34 15.25 19.84
C PHE A 145 12.60 15.38 21.17
N ALA A 146 13.32 15.72 22.24
CA ALA A 146 12.70 15.92 23.56
C ALA A 146 11.73 17.12 23.56
N ARG A 147 12.11 18.22 22.90
CA ARG A 147 11.26 19.40 22.75
C ARG A 147 10.02 19.11 21.90
N ALA A 148 10.15 18.38 20.79
CA ALA A 148 9.02 17.98 19.96
C ALA A 148 8.02 17.11 20.73
N ALA A 149 8.50 16.19 21.58
CA ALA A 149 7.65 15.37 22.44
C ALA A 149 6.91 16.20 23.50
N GLU A 150 7.57 17.20 24.12
CA GLU A 150 6.93 18.13 25.05
C GLU A 150 5.83 18.92 24.36
N LEU A 151 6.11 19.47 23.18
CA LEU A 151 5.12 20.21 22.37
C LEU A 151 3.94 19.33 21.94
N ALA A 152 4.19 18.05 21.60
CA ALA A 152 3.13 17.09 21.32
C ALA A 152 2.23 16.88 22.54
N LYS A 153 2.81 16.79 23.74
CA LYS A 153 2.04 16.71 24.99
C LYS A 153 1.21 17.97 25.23
N GLU A 154 1.78 19.16 25.00
CA GLU A 154 1.08 20.45 25.06
C GLU A 154 -0.08 20.54 24.06
N ALA A 155 0.09 19.93 22.87
CA ALA A 155 -0.93 19.83 21.82
C ALA A 155 -2.06 18.84 22.15
N GLY A 156 -1.95 18.09 23.25
CA GLY A 156 -2.98 17.14 23.71
C GLY A 156 -2.82 15.72 23.21
N TYR A 157 -1.69 15.35 22.61
CA TYR A 157 -1.41 13.96 22.28
C TYR A 157 -1.29 13.09 23.53
N ASP A 158 -1.72 11.83 23.45
CA ASP A 158 -1.63 10.85 24.53
C ASP A 158 -0.24 10.19 24.60
N GLY A 159 0.57 10.38 23.56
CA GLY A 159 1.91 9.82 23.45
C GLY A 159 2.67 10.32 22.23
N VAL A 160 3.89 9.80 22.09
CA VAL A 160 4.71 9.96 20.88
C VAL A 160 5.30 8.62 20.46
N GLU A 161 5.55 8.46 19.15
CA GLU A 161 6.35 7.37 18.60
C GLU A 161 7.67 7.94 18.08
N ILE A 162 8.79 7.44 18.60
CA ILE A 162 10.13 7.77 18.11
C ILE A 162 10.48 6.83 16.96
N MET A 163 10.68 7.38 15.77
CA MET A 163 10.97 6.59 14.56
C MET A 163 12.44 6.19 14.49
N GLY A 164 12.74 4.98 14.96
CA GLY A 164 14.08 4.41 15.04
C GLY A 164 14.41 3.37 13.96
N SER A 165 13.65 3.30 12.85
CA SER A 165 13.76 2.23 11.86
C SER A 165 13.75 2.73 10.41
N GLU A 166 13.75 1.79 9.46
CA GLU A 166 13.53 1.96 8.02
C GLU A 166 14.57 2.81 7.29
N GLY A 167 15.76 3.01 7.90
CA GLY A 167 16.88 3.74 7.32
C GLY A 167 16.86 5.25 7.56
N TYR A 168 15.98 5.77 8.41
CA TYR A 168 15.96 7.16 8.85
C TYR A 168 17.08 7.48 9.85
N LEU A 169 17.24 8.73 10.25
CA LEU A 169 18.40 9.21 11.01
C LEU A 169 18.82 8.30 12.19
N ILE A 170 17.88 7.91 13.03
CA ILE A 170 18.20 7.06 14.20
C ILE A 170 18.76 5.70 13.74
N ASN A 171 18.14 5.09 12.73
CA ASN A 171 18.59 3.81 12.17
C ASN A 171 19.97 3.95 11.49
N GLU A 172 20.25 5.11 10.87
CA GLU A 172 21.57 5.41 10.30
C GLU A 172 22.69 5.45 11.37
N PHE A 173 22.39 5.92 12.58
CA PHE A 173 23.33 5.86 13.72
C PHE A 173 23.59 4.43 14.18
N ILE A 174 22.57 3.58 14.19
CA ILE A 174 22.63 2.21 14.68
C ILE A 174 23.44 1.30 13.75
N ALA A 175 23.23 1.41 12.44
CA ALA A 175 23.82 0.51 11.46
C ALA A 175 25.27 0.85 11.11
N ALA A 176 26.15 -0.14 11.17
CA ALA A 176 27.56 0.04 10.79
C ALA A 176 27.73 0.46 9.32
N ALA A 177 26.78 0.10 8.45
CA ALA A 177 26.77 0.48 7.04
C ALA A 177 26.71 2.00 6.81
N THR A 178 26.15 2.77 7.73
CA THR A 178 25.88 4.19 7.60
C THR A 178 26.55 5.06 8.65
N ASN A 179 27.05 4.46 9.73
CA ASN A 179 27.75 5.17 10.79
C ASN A 179 29.24 4.78 10.81
N HIS A 180 30.05 5.61 10.17
CA HIS A 180 31.52 5.46 10.10
C HIS A 180 32.26 6.41 11.07
N ARG A 181 31.57 6.86 12.13
CA ARG A 181 32.17 7.73 13.14
C ARG A 181 33.18 6.99 14.02
N GLU A 182 34.16 7.72 14.52
CA GLU A 182 35.21 7.22 15.44
C GLU A 182 35.08 7.82 16.85
N ASP A 183 34.11 8.71 17.07
CA ASP A 183 33.81 9.31 18.36
C ASP A 183 32.85 8.45 19.21
N ARG A 184 32.37 9.00 20.31
CA ARG A 184 31.43 8.29 21.23
C ARG A 184 30.07 7.93 20.62
N TRP A 185 29.77 8.38 19.40
CA TRP A 185 28.53 8.12 18.66
C TRP A 185 28.70 7.08 17.56
N GLY A 186 29.90 6.49 17.40
CA GLY A 186 30.22 5.53 16.36
C GLY A 186 31.20 4.44 16.81
N GLY A 187 31.59 3.57 15.88
CA GLY A 187 32.46 2.43 16.15
C GLY A 187 31.74 1.25 16.77
N SER A 188 31.88 1.02 18.08
CA SER A 188 31.21 -0.09 18.78
C SER A 188 29.68 0.04 18.76
N TYR A 189 28.96 -1.08 18.86
CA TYR A 189 27.48 -1.05 18.90
C TYR A 189 26.98 -0.24 20.10
N GLU A 190 27.63 -0.33 21.23
CA GLU A 190 27.32 0.48 22.42
C GLU A 190 27.34 1.99 22.10
N ASN A 191 28.32 2.45 21.33
CA ASN A 191 28.38 3.83 20.89
C ASN A 191 27.30 4.17 19.87
N ARG A 192 27.07 3.28 18.88
CA ARG A 192 26.05 3.50 17.84
C ARG A 192 24.63 3.55 18.41
N MET A 193 24.29 2.72 19.41
CA MET A 193 22.98 2.75 20.04
C MET A 193 22.81 3.89 21.06
N ARG A 194 23.87 4.62 21.41
CA ARG A 194 23.80 5.75 22.36
C ARG A 194 22.82 6.82 21.91
N PHE A 195 22.80 7.15 20.63
CA PHE A 195 21.90 8.18 20.09
C PHE A 195 20.41 7.87 20.34
N PRO A 196 19.84 6.71 19.93
CA PRO A 196 18.45 6.39 20.23
C PRO A 196 18.16 6.26 21.73
N VAL A 197 19.07 5.69 22.50
CA VAL A 197 18.88 5.52 23.96
C VAL A 197 18.81 6.88 24.66
N GLU A 198 19.67 7.81 24.32
CA GLU A 198 19.66 9.18 24.87
C GLU A 198 18.38 9.94 24.45
N ILE A 199 17.91 9.77 23.20
CA ILE A 199 16.62 10.35 22.77
C ILE A 199 15.48 9.83 23.64
N VAL A 200 15.33 8.52 23.79
CA VAL A 200 14.25 7.90 24.60
C VAL A 200 14.33 8.39 26.05
N ARG A 201 15.52 8.40 26.64
CA ARG A 201 15.74 8.86 28.01
C ARG A 201 15.32 10.32 28.20
N ARG A 202 15.79 11.23 27.36
CA ARG A 202 15.47 12.68 27.46
C ARG A 202 14.01 12.97 27.16
N VAL A 203 13.41 12.26 26.19
CA VAL A 203 11.98 12.35 25.94
C VAL A 203 11.19 11.91 27.18
N ARG A 204 11.52 10.77 27.79
CA ARG A 204 10.87 10.28 29.00
C ARG A 204 11.01 11.26 30.19
N GLU A 205 12.19 11.82 30.39
CA GLU A 205 12.42 12.84 31.42
C GLU A 205 11.55 14.09 31.20
N ARG A 206 11.39 14.50 29.95
CA ARG A 206 10.65 15.71 29.59
C ARG A 206 9.13 15.52 29.69
N VAL A 207 8.59 14.38 29.24
CA VAL A 207 7.15 14.13 29.20
C VAL A 207 6.60 13.49 30.48
N GLY A 208 7.45 12.96 31.36
CA GLY A 208 7.06 12.29 32.61
C GLY A 208 6.62 10.84 32.42
N PRO A 209 6.26 10.12 33.52
CA PRO A 209 6.00 8.68 33.50
C PRO A 209 4.65 8.30 32.84
N ASP A 210 3.64 9.15 32.92
CA ASP A 210 2.25 8.85 32.53
C ASP A 210 1.95 9.31 31.09
N PHE A 211 2.87 9.06 30.17
CA PHE A 211 2.75 9.43 28.76
C PHE A 211 3.21 8.26 27.89
N ILE A 212 2.43 7.91 26.87
CA ILE A 212 2.76 6.77 25.98
C ILE A 212 4.00 7.13 25.19
N LEU A 213 5.05 6.33 25.34
CA LEU A 213 6.31 6.47 24.60
C LEU A 213 6.56 5.21 23.80
N ILE A 214 6.31 5.26 22.51
CA ILE A 214 6.54 4.18 21.57
C ILE A 214 7.92 4.36 20.94
N TYR A 215 8.71 3.29 20.88
CA TYR A 215 9.91 3.26 20.07
C TYR A 215 9.74 2.31 18.89
N ARG A 216 9.88 2.80 17.65
CA ARG A 216 9.82 1.96 16.47
C ARG A 216 11.21 1.43 16.16
N LEU A 217 11.41 0.16 16.53
CA LEU A 217 12.68 -0.54 16.45
C LEU A 217 12.83 -1.20 15.07
N SER A 218 13.95 -0.96 14.38
CA SER A 218 14.31 -1.74 13.19
C SER A 218 14.69 -3.16 13.62
N MET A 219 13.70 -4.06 13.56
CA MET A 219 13.93 -5.46 13.92
C MET A 219 14.55 -6.27 12.77
N LEU A 220 14.47 -5.75 11.54
CA LEU A 220 15.04 -6.40 10.35
C LEU A 220 15.34 -5.34 9.30
N ASP A 221 16.62 -5.08 9.03
CA ASP A 221 17.05 -4.00 8.13
C ASP A 221 16.94 -4.36 6.64
N LEU A 222 17.18 -5.62 6.26
CA LEU A 222 17.20 -6.13 4.88
C LEU A 222 18.19 -5.39 3.95
N VAL A 223 19.29 -4.92 4.52
CA VAL A 223 20.40 -4.29 3.81
C VAL A 223 21.75 -4.88 4.24
N PRO A 224 22.78 -4.90 3.37
CA PRO A 224 24.12 -5.32 3.75
C PRO A 224 24.67 -4.43 4.87
N GLY A 225 25.26 -5.04 5.88
CA GLY A 225 25.81 -4.30 7.03
C GLY A 225 24.74 -3.74 7.99
N GLY A 226 23.52 -4.23 7.88
CA GLY A 226 22.46 -3.99 8.85
C GLY A 226 22.69 -4.72 10.17
N SER A 227 21.84 -4.47 11.17
CA SER A 227 21.96 -4.98 12.53
C SER A 227 21.86 -6.52 12.58
N THR A 228 22.55 -7.13 13.52
CA THR A 228 22.38 -8.54 13.90
C THR A 228 21.21 -8.69 14.86
N LEU A 229 20.71 -9.91 15.05
CA LEU A 229 19.65 -10.17 16.03
C LEU A 229 20.11 -9.80 17.46
N GLU A 230 21.36 -10.09 17.84
CA GLU A 230 21.90 -9.75 19.15
C GLU A 230 21.94 -8.22 19.38
N GLU A 231 22.30 -7.45 18.35
CA GLU A 231 22.25 -5.99 18.38
C GLU A 231 20.82 -5.48 18.55
N VAL A 232 19.85 -6.05 17.80
CA VAL A 232 18.43 -5.71 17.93
C VAL A 232 17.91 -5.97 19.34
N LEU A 233 18.21 -7.14 19.93
CA LEU A 233 17.81 -7.48 21.30
C LEU A 233 18.46 -6.56 22.33
N THR A 234 19.74 -6.23 22.15
CA THR A 234 20.47 -5.29 23.01
C THR A 234 19.82 -3.91 23.02
N LEU A 235 19.48 -3.39 21.84
CA LEU A 235 18.80 -2.10 21.71
C LEU A 235 17.37 -2.15 22.29
N ALA A 236 16.62 -3.23 22.05
CA ALA A 236 15.28 -3.38 22.60
C ALA A 236 15.27 -3.25 24.13
N ARG A 237 16.18 -3.95 24.81
CA ARG A 237 16.34 -3.86 26.29
C ARG A 237 16.80 -2.46 26.72
N ALA A 238 17.68 -1.82 25.96
CA ALA A 238 18.20 -0.50 26.30
C ALA A 238 17.12 0.60 26.16
N VAL A 239 16.27 0.58 25.13
CA VAL A 239 15.18 1.54 24.98
C VAL A 239 14.06 1.31 25.99
N GLU A 240 13.76 0.05 26.35
CA GLU A 240 12.87 -0.25 27.46
C GLU A 240 13.40 0.35 28.77
N ALA A 241 14.66 0.10 29.11
CA ALA A 241 15.29 0.65 30.31
C ALA A 241 15.34 2.19 30.31
N ALA A 242 15.43 2.82 29.14
CA ALA A 242 15.38 4.26 28.97
C ALA A 242 13.95 4.84 29.11
N GLY A 243 12.91 4.00 29.13
CA GLY A 243 11.54 4.41 29.42
C GLY A 243 10.52 4.27 28.30
N ALA A 244 10.81 3.51 27.25
CA ALA A 244 9.79 3.16 26.25
C ALA A 244 8.65 2.36 26.91
N SER A 245 7.39 2.66 26.53
CA SER A 245 6.19 1.97 27.04
C SER A 245 5.71 0.88 26.08
N ILE A 246 6.05 0.99 24.79
CA ILE A 246 5.69 0.06 23.72
C ILE A 246 6.85 0.02 22.74
N ILE A 247 7.17 -1.14 22.19
CA ILE A 247 8.11 -1.27 21.07
C ILE A 247 7.34 -1.72 19.82
N ASN A 248 7.35 -0.85 18.80
CA ASN A 248 6.76 -1.13 17.51
C ASN A 248 7.83 -1.66 16.54
N THR A 249 7.46 -2.58 15.66
CA THR A 249 8.37 -3.21 14.72
C THR A 249 8.57 -2.36 13.45
N GLY A 250 9.81 -2.22 12.99
CA GLY A 250 10.18 -1.73 11.68
C GLY A 250 10.81 -2.84 10.83
N ILE A 251 10.45 -2.91 9.56
CA ILE A 251 10.91 -3.94 8.63
C ILE A 251 11.42 -3.31 7.34
N GLY A 252 12.69 -3.52 7.05
CA GLY A 252 13.34 -3.13 5.80
C GLY A 252 13.57 -1.63 5.66
N TRP A 253 14.70 -1.28 5.10
CA TRP A 253 15.01 0.11 4.74
C TRP A 253 14.33 0.49 3.42
N HIS A 254 14.08 1.78 3.20
CA HIS A 254 13.51 2.25 1.93
C HIS A 254 14.37 1.92 0.70
N GLU A 255 15.67 1.79 0.88
CA GLU A 255 16.59 1.38 -0.19
C GLU A 255 16.75 -0.14 -0.35
N ALA A 256 16.15 -0.95 0.54
CA ALA A 256 16.19 -2.40 0.44
C ALA A 256 15.56 -2.90 -0.87
N ARG A 257 16.14 -3.97 -1.42
CA ARG A 257 15.68 -4.59 -2.67
C ARG A 257 14.84 -5.85 -2.45
N ILE A 258 14.22 -5.95 -1.28
CA ILE A 258 13.30 -7.00 -0.88
C ILE A 258 11.96 -6.34 -0.55
N PRO A 259 10.85 -6.77 -1.16
CA PRO A 259 9.54 -6.19 -0.85
C PRO A 259 9.08 -6.59 0.56
N THR A 260 8.45 -5.65 1.27
CA THR A 260 8.01 -5.87 2.66
C THR A 260 6.52 -5.63 2.86
N ILE A 261 5.87 -4.88 1.97
CA ILE A 261 4.48 -4.41 2.13
C ILE A 261 3.61 -4.52 0.89
N ALA A 262 4.19 -4.87 -0.27
CA ALA A 262 3.45 -5.00 -1.53
C ALA A 262 2.53 -6.22 -1.53
N THR A 263 1.60 -6.28 -2.49
CA THR A 263 0.65 -7.39 -2.63
C THR A 263 1.32 -8.75 -2.86
N SER A 264 2.52 -8.77 -3.43
CA SER A 264 3.34 -9.98 -3.62
C SER A 264 3.94 -10.55 -2.33
N VAL A 265 3.89 -9.79 -1.22
CA VAL A 265 4.33 -10.25 0.11
C VAL A 265 3.18 -11.01 0.78
N PRO A 266 3.38 -12.24 1.25
CA PRO A 266 2.35 -12.99 1.95
C PRO A 266 1.83 -12.25 3.20
N ARG A 267 0.57 -12.51 3.55
CA ARG A 267 -0.07 -11.89 4.72
C ARG A 267 0.67 -12.28 6.01
N GLY A 268 0.97 -11.28 6.84
CA GLY A 268 1.66 -11.48 8.13
C GLY A 268 3.07 -12.06 8.03
N ALA A 269 3.66 -12.13 6.82
CA ALA A 269 4.90 -12.84 6.57
C ALA A 269 6.04 -12.45 7.53
N TYR A 270 6.19 -11.18 7.83
CA TYR A 270 7.30 -10.68 8.65
C TYR A 270 7.05 -10.74 10.17
N ALA A 271 5.92 -11.22 10.65
CA ALA A 271 5.61 -11.26 12.07
C ALA A 271 6.59 -12.15 12.89
N TRP A 272 7.26 -13.10 12.24
CA TRP A 272 8.28 -13.95 12.87
C TRP A 272 9.41 -13.16 13.54
N VAL A 273 9.76 -11.98 13.01
CA VAL A 273 10.86 -11.19 13.61
C VAL A 273 10.44 -10.56 14.93
N THR A 274 9.17 -10.13 15.06
CA THR A 274 8.62 -9.68 16.34
C THR A 274 8.62 -10.82 17.35
N LYS A 275 8.27 -12.04 16.92
CA LYS A 275 8.31 -13.24 17.75
C LYS A 275 9.71 -13.50 18.34
N LYS A 276 10.79 -13.19 17.62
CA LYS A 276 12.16 -13.36 18.13
C LYS A 276 12.51 -12.41 19.28
N VAL A 277 11.77 -11.30 19.42
CA VAL A 277 11.95 -10.31 20.50
C VAL A 277 10.98 -10.56 21.67
N MET A 278 9.93 -11.36 21.46
CA MET A 278 8.99 -11.74 22.54
C MET A 278 9.70 -12.43 23.71
N GLY A 279 9.42 -11.93 24.91
CA GLY A 279 10.05 -12.43 26.15
C GLY A 279 11.43 -11.85 26.46
N GLU A 280 12.02 -11.06 25.59
CA GLU A 280 13.31 -10.38 25.79
C GLU A 280 13.16 -9.00 26.45
N VAL A 281 11.96 -8.43 26.42
CA VAL A 281 11.55 -7.17 27.05
C VAL A 281 10.22 -7.36 27.76
N GLY A 282 9.93 -6.51 28.74
CA GLY A 282 8.68 -6.54 29.51
C GLY A 282 7.59 -5.61 28.97
N VAL A 283 7.91 -4.74 28.00
CA VAL A 283 6.92 -3.85 27.36
C VAL A 283 6.24 -4.54 26.18
N PRO A 284 4.98 -4.16 25.84
CA PRO A 284 4.27 -4.72 24.70
C PRO A 284 5.02 -4.56 23.38
N LEU A 285 4.99 -5.60 22.55
CA LEU A 285 5.55 -5.64 21.20
C LEU A 285 4.45 -5.62 20.14
N VAL A 286 4.65 -4.81 19.09
CA VAL A 286 3.68 -4.62 18.01
C VAL A 286 4.16 -5.27 16.73
N ALA A 287 3.43 -6.23 16.17
CA ALA A 287 3.71 -6.79 14.84
C ALA A 287 3.12 -5.93 13.73
N VAL A 288 3.81 -5.90 12.59
CA VAL A 288 3.48 -5.05 11.44
C VAL A 288 3.59 -5.84 10.12
N ASN A 289 3.26 -5.20 9.04
CA ASN A 289 3.38 -5.62 7.63
C ASN A 289 2.41 -6.74 7.22
N ARG A 290 1.54 -6.38 6.24
CA ARG A 290 0.60 -7.30 5.59
C ARG A 290 -0.38 -8.00 6.54
N ILE A 291 -0.72 -7.37 7.67
CA ILE A 291 -1.82 -7.77 8.55
C ILE A 291 -3.03 -6.98 8.08
N ASN A 292 -3.95 -7.61 7.37
CA ASN A 292 -5.05 -6.91 6.67
C ASN A 292 -6.45 -7.48 6.91
N THR A 293 -6.56 -8.53 7.73
CA THR A 293 -7.85 -9.08 8.18
C THR A 293 -7.86 -9.30 9.69
N PRO A 294 -9.04 -9.30 10.34
CA PRO A 294 -9.15 -9.58 11.77
C PRO A 294 -8.68 -11.00 12.13
N GLU A 295 -8.86 -11.96 11.23
CA GLU A 295 -8.44 -13.35 11.42
C GLU A 295 -6.93 -13.45 11.60
N ILE A 296 -6.15 -12.85 10.69
CA ILE A 296 -4.69 -12.86 10.77
C ILE A 296 -4.22 -12.14 12.04
N ALA A 297 -4.84 -11.00 12.36
CA ALA A 297 -4.50 -10.26 13.57
C ALA A 297 -4.77 -11.10 14.83
N GLU A 298 -5.92 -11.78 14.89
CA GLU A 298 -6.29 -12.67 15.99
C GLU A 298 -5.32 -13.85 16.13
N ASP A 299 -4.99 -14.52 15.02
CA ASP A 299 -4.08 -15.66 15.01
C ASP A 299 -2.69 -15.28 15.54
N LEU A 300 -2.13 -14.15 15.10
CA LEU A 300 -0.83 -13.67 15.58
C LEU A 300 -0.82 -13.38 17.09
N LEU A 301 -1.90 -12.82 17.62
CA LEU A 301 -2.05 -12.55 19.06
C LEU A 301 -2.26 -13.83 19.85
N ALA A 302 -3.13 -14.72 19.39
CA ALA A 302 -3.43 -16.00 20.02
C ALA A 302 -2.20 -16.92 20.11
N ASP A 303 -1.35 -16.92 19.05
CA ASP A 303 -0.11 -17.68 18.99
C ASP A 303 1.05 -17.02 19.77
N GLY A 304 0.80 -15.89 20.44
CA GLY A 304 1.79 -15.13 21.19
C GLY A 304 2.97 -14.68 20.33
N VAL A 305 2.71 -14.29 19.09
CA VAL A 305 3.71 -13.72 18.19
C VAL A 305 3.99 -12.26 18.55
N CYS A 306 2.99 -11.58 19.08
CA CYS A 306 3.05 -10.17 19.50
C CYS A 306 1.98 -9.90 20.57
N ASP A 307 2.05 -8.71 21.18
CA ASP A 307 1.04 -8.21 22.14
C ASP A 307 0.02 -7.30 21.48
N MET A 308 0.38 -6.66 20.38
CA MET A 308 -0.45 -5.77 19.55
C MET A 308 -0.16 -5.97 18.08
N VAL A 309 -1.10 -5.53 17.23
CA VAL A 309 -0.93 -5.47 15.78
C VAL A 309 -1.03 -4.03 15.28
N SER A 310 -0.19 -3.67 14.32
CA SER A 310 -0.24 -2.37 13.65
C SER A 310 -0.90 -2.49 12.28
N LEU A 311 -2.01 -1.78 12.11
CA LEU A 311 -2.80 -1.71 10.90
C LEU A 311 -2.73 -0.29 10.32
N ALA A 312 -1.86 -0.05 9.33
CA ALA A 312 -1.79 1.25 8.67
C ALA A 312 -2.80 1.32 7.51
N ARG A 313 -2.44 0.76 6.35
CA ARG A 313 -3.29 0.78 5.15
C ARG A 313 -4.64 0.07 5.28
N PRO A 314 -4.84 -0.96 6.13
CA PRO A 314 -6.18 -1.49 6.37
C PRO A 314 -7.15 -0.44 6.90
N LEU A 315 -6.67 0.52 7.69
CA LEU A 315 -7.48 1.63 8.21
C LEU A 315 -7.63 2.81 7.23
N LEU A 316 -6.87 2.84 6.13
CA LEU A 316 -7.23 3.63 4.95
C LEU A 316 -8.38 2.98 4.18
N ALA A 317 -8.29 1.66 3.97
CA ALA A 317 -9.28 0.91 3.23
C ALA A 317 -10.64 0.88 3.96
N ASP A 318 -10.62 0.72 5.28
CA ASP A 318 -11.83 0.68 6.11
C ASP A 318 -11.60 1.33 7.48
N PRO A 319 -12.12 2.54 7.73
CA PRO A 319 -11.99 3.20 9.03
C PRO A 319 -12.74 2.45 10.15
N ASP A 320 -13.75 1.64 9.82
CA ASP A 320 -14.59 0.89 10.76
C ASP A 320 -14.11 -0.55 10.99
N PHE A 321 -12.89 -0.88 10.58
CA PHE A 321 -12.31 -2.22 10.68
C PHE A 321 -12.53 -2.86 12.07
N VAL A 322 -12.18 -2.15 13.15
CA VAL A 322 -12.29 -2.68 14.52
C VAL A 322 -13.76 -2.79 14.95
N ALA A 323 -14.60 -1.81 14.62
CA ALA A 323 -16.03 -1.85 14.91
C ALA A 323 -16.72 -3.03 14.21
N LYS A 324 -16.38 -3.29 12.94
CA LYS A 324 -16.89 -4.44 12.18
C LYS A 324 -16.38 -5.76 12.74
N ALA A 325 -15.11 -5.85 13.12
CA ALA A 325 -14.56 -7.04 13.79
C ALA A 325 -15.31 -7.31 15.12
N ARG A 326 -15.54 -6.28 15.93
CA ARG A 326 -16.31 -6.38 17.19
C ARG A 326 -17.75 -6.82 16.96
N ALA A 327 -18.35 -6.40 15.87
CA ALA A 327 -19.71 -6.79 15.48
C ALA A 327 -19.75 -8.16 14.78
N GLU A 328 -18.63 -8.86 14.64
CA GLU A 328 -18.47 -10.14 13.91
C GLU A 328 -18.90 -10.06 12.44
N LYS A 329 -18.70 -8.88 11.82
CA LYS A 329 -19.05 -8.57 10.43
C LYS A 329 -17.78 -8.42 9.56
N SER A 330 -16.87 -9.39 9.63
CA SER A 330 -15.62 -9.35 8.83
C SER A 330 -15.89 -9.31 7.33
N GLU A 331 -17.03 -9.87 6.88
CA GLU A 331 -17.47 -9.82 5.49
C GLU A 331 -17.78 -8.40 5.00
N ALA A 332 -18.09 -7.47 5.92
CA ALA A 332 -18.36 -6.08 5.60
C ALA A 332 -17.07 -5.21 5.56
N ILE A 333 -15.91 -5.76 5.94
CA ILE A 333 -14.63 -5.03 5.92
C ILE A 333 -14.16 -4.88 4.48
N ASN A 334 -13.85 -3.63 4.09
CA ASN A 334 -13.16 -3.33 2.84
C ASN A 334 -11.66 -3.57 3.03
N THR A 335 -11.19 -4.74 2.60
CA THR A 335 -9.82 -5.20 2.91
C THR A 335 -8.77 -4.49 2.07
N CYS A 336 -7.68 -4.05 2.70
CA CYS A 336 -6.50 -3.53 2.00
C CYS A 336 -5.82 -4.63 1.18
N ILE A 337 -5.70 -4.41 -0.13
CA ILE A 337 -5.12 -5.36 -1.09
C ILE A 337 -3.61 -5.22 -1.29
N GLY A 338 -2.92 -4.36 -0.55
CA GLY A 338 -1.47 -4.20 -0.64
C GLY A 338 -0.93 -3.55 -1.94
N CYS A 339 -1.79 -2.91 -2.73
CA CYS A 339 -1.46 -2.41 -4.08
C CYS A 339 -0.54 -1.17 -4.12
N ASN A 340 -0.44 -0.40 -3.06
CA ASN A 340 0.30 0.86 -2.92
C ASN A 340 -0.14 2.03 -3.84
N GLN A 341 -1.08 1.85 -4.75
CA GLN A 341 -1.35 2.76 -5.89
C GLN A 341 -1.93 4.13 -5.51
N ALA A 342 -2.83 4.20 -4.52
CA ALA A 342 -3.44 5.47 -4.09
C ALA A 342 -2.91 5.97 -2.75
N CYS A 343 -2.11 5.18 -2.06
CA CYS A 343 -1.45 5.58 -0.82
C CYS A 343 0.02 5.93 -1.09
N LEU A 344 0.94 4.98 -1.07
CA LEU A 344 2.37 5.23 -1.20
C LEU A 344 2.76 5.91 -2.52
N ASP A 345 2.19 5.52 -3.67
CA ASP A 345 2.49 6.17 -4.96
C ASP A 345 2.03 7.64 -4.97
N HIS A 346 0.93 7.97 -4.26
CA HIS A 346 0.50 9.36 -4.08
C HIS A 346 1.46 10.12 -3.17
N THR A 347 1.79 9.58 -1.99
CA THR A 347 2.72 10.20 -1.03
C THR A 347 4.06 10.53 -1.71
N PHE A 348 4.68 9.56 -2.39
CA PHE A 348 5.94 9.78 -3.10
C PHE A 348 5.81 10.60 -4.40
N SER A 349 4.60 10.99 -4.77
CA SER A 349 4.33 11.94 -5.86
C SER A 349 3.83 13.29 -5.34
N LEU A 350 3.97 13.55 -4.02
CA LEU A 350 3.53 14.77 -3.33
C LEU A 350 2.03 15.06 -3.58
N LYS A 351 1.21 14.01 -3.56
CA LYS A 351 -0.25 14.08 -3.68
C LYS A 351 -0.87 13.64 -2.37
N ILE A 352 -2.03 14.19 -2.06
CA ILE A 352 -2.85 13.70 -0.95
C ILE A 352 -3.12 12.21 -1.15
N THR A 353 -2.89 11.45 -0.11
CA THR A 353 -3.15 10.01 -0.06
C THR A 353 -4.64 9.70 -0.22
N SER A 354 -4.92 8.55 -0.77
CA SER A 354 -6.25 7.94 -0.80
C SER A 354 -6.08 6.41 -0.74
N CYS A 355 -7.12 5.66 -1.06
CA CYS A 355 -7.04 4.22 -1.17
C CYS A 355 -7.73 3.75 -2.46
N LEU A 356 -7.15 2.75 -3.14
CA LEU A 356 -7.72 2.18 -4.36
C LEU A 356 -9.15 1.67 -4.12
N VAL A 357 -9.36 0.92 -3.03
CA VAL A 357 -10.65 0.31 -2.70
C VAL A 357 -11.57 1.25 -1.92
N ASN A 358 -11.05 2.38 -1.39
CA ASN A 358 -11.81 3.37 -0.64
C ASN A 358 -11.38 4.79 -1.04
N PRO A 359 -11.94 5.39 -2.09
CA PRO A 359 -11.55 6.73 -2.54
C PRO A 359 -11.91 7.85 -1.55
N ARG A 360 -12.70 7.56 -0.52
CA ARG A 360 -13.05 8.51 0.56
C ARG A 360 -11.91 8.72 1.57
N ALA A 361 -10.94 7.79 1.64
CA ALA A 361 -9.79 7.90 2.54
C ALA A 361 -9.01 9.19 2.26
N CYS A 362 -8.76 9.99 3.31
CA CYS A 362 -8.18 11.34 3.27
C CYS A 362 -9.04 12.40 2.54
N HIS A 363 -10.26 12.03 2.15
CA HIS A 363 -11.27 12.89 1.51
C HIS A 363 -12.60 12.85 2.29
N GLU A 364 -12.55 12.59 3.59
CA GLU A 364 -13.73 12.42 4.47
C GLU A 364 -14.63 13.66 4.49
N THR A 365 -14.07 14.85 4.22
CA THR A 365 -14.82 16.13 4.17
C THR A 365 -15.26 16.52 2.77
N GLU A 366 -14.71 15.90 1.74
CA GLU A 366 -14.94 16.25 0.32
C GLU A 366 -15.83 15.22 -0.40
N LEU A 367 -15.57 13.93 -0.19
CA LEU A 367 -16.33 12.84 -0.80
C LEU A 367 -17.25 12.18 0.22
N VAL A 368 -18.38 12.86 0.47
CA VAL A 368 -19.37 12.44 1.47
C VAL A 368 -20.56 11.77 0.79
N LEU A 369 -20.87 10.53 1.18
CA LEU A 369 -22.06 9.81 0.73
C LEU A 369 -23.23 10.11 1.69
N ALA A 370 -23.73 11.36 1.65
CA ALA A 370 -24.86 11.75 2.46
C ALA A 370 -26.16 11.08 1.98
N PRO A 371 -27.09 10.70 2.89
CA PRO A 371 -28.40 10.19 2.49
C PRO A 371 -29.12 11.15 1.54
N THR A 372 -29.67 10.61 0.45
CA THR A 372 -30.37 11.45 -0.53
C THR A 372 -31.70 11.98 0.01
N ARG A 373 -32.04 13.21 -0.36
CA ARG A 373 -33.37 13.79 -0.10
C ARG A 373 -34.40 13.41 -1.17
N ARG A 374 -33.94 12.99 -2.34
CA ARG A 374 -34.76 12.58 -3.48
C ARG A 374 -34.29 11.23 -3.99
N ARG A 375 -35.01 10.19 -3.62
CA ARG A 375 -34.77 8.83 -4.11
C ARG A 375 -34.94 8.80 -5.63
N LYS A 376 -33.95 8.26 -6.33
CA LYS A 376 -33.96 8.00 -7.78
C LYS A 376 -33.90 6.50 -8.04
N ARG A 377 -34.41 6.10 -9.20
CA ARG A 377 -34.18 4.76 -9.77
C ARG A 377 -32.98 4.83 -10.70
N VAL A 378 -31.93 4.08 -10.38
CA VAL A 378 -30.63 4.10 -11.07
C VAL A 378 -30.38 2.75 -11.71
N GLY A 379 -30.22 2.73 -13.04
CA GLY A 379 -29.79 1.54 -13.76
C GLY A 379 -28.29 1.59 -14.03
N VAL A 380 -27.51 0.64 -13.51
CA VAL A 380 -26.06 0.54 -13.71
C VAL A 380 -25.78 -0.66 -14.63
N ILE A 381 -25.06 -0.42 -15.74
CA ILE A 381 -24.75 -1.43 -16.74
C ILE A 381 -23.25 -1.72 -16.74
N GLY A 382 -22.89 -2.92 -16.26
CA GLY A 382 -21.54 -3.40 -16.07
C GLY A 382 -21.20 -3.55 -14.58
N ALA A 383 -20.95 -4.77 -14.14
CA ALA A 383 -20.57 -5.12 -12.76
C ALA A 383 -19.04 -5.25 -12.59
N GLY A 384 -18.27 -4.46 -13.35
CA GLY A 384 -16.86 -4.23 -13.11
C GLY A 384 -16.63 -3.23 -11.96
N PRO A 385 -15.36 -2.90 -11.61
CA PRO A 385 -15.06 -2.09 -10.43
C PRO A 385 -15.75 -0.71 -10.41
N ALA A 386 -15.92 -0.05 -11.56
CA ALA A 386 -16.60 1.24 -11.64
C ALA A 386 -18.11 1.11 -11.36
N GLY A 387 -18.77 0.13 -11.99
CA GLY A 387 -20.21 -0.10 -11.80
C GLY A 387 -20.54 -0.60 -10.40
N LEU A 388 -19.70 -1.48 -9.84
CA LEU A 388 -19.85 -1.97 -8.46
C LEU A 388 -19.76 -0.82 -7.44
N ALA A 389 -18.73 0.03 -7.58
CA ALA A 389 -18.55 1.19 -6.69
C ALA A 389 -19.72 2.19 -6.82
N CYS A 390 -20.20 2.44 -8.04
CA CYS A 390 -21.34 3.31 -8.27
C CYS A 390 -22.63 2.73 -7.68
N ALA A 391 -22.90 1.45 -7.93
CA ALA A 391 -24.13 0.78 -7.46
C ALA A 391 -24.20 0.75 -5.92
N VAL A 392 -23.14 0.34 -5.26
CA VAL A 392 -23.06 0.30 -3.79
C VAL A 392 -23.19 1.71 -3.20
N SER A 393 -22.43 2.68 -3.71
CA SER A 393 -22.43 4.06 -3.17
C SER A 393 -23.78 4.77 -3.39
N ALA A 394 -24.44 4.54 -4.53
CA ALA A 394 -25.77 5.07 -4.79
C ALA A 394 -26.83 4.44 -3.86
N ALA A 395 -26.76 3.13 -3.65
CA ALA A 395 -27.68 2.42 -2.76
C ALA A 395 -27.43 2.79 -1.29
N GLU A 396 -26.17 2.98 -0.84
CA GLU A 396 -25.81 3.51 0.48
C GLU A 396 -26.48 4.87 0.75
N ARG A 397 -26.57 5.71 -0.27
CA ARG A 397 -27.25 7.00 -0.19
C ARG A 397 -28.79 6.91 -0.17
N GLY A 398 -29.35 5.72 -0.44
CA GLY A 398 -30.80 5.47 -0.42
C GLY A 398 -31.49 5.50 -1.80
N HIS A 399 -30.74 5.48 -2.90
CA HIS A 399 -31.29 5.30 -4.24
C HIS A 399 -31.76 3.85 -4.46
N GLU A 400 -32.68 3.65 -5.39
CA GLU A 400 -33.10 2.31 -5.84
C GLU A 400 -32.22 1.93 -7.04
N VAL A 401 -31.38 0.89 -6.87
CA VAL A 401 -30.37 0.54 -7.85
C VAL A 401 -30.59 -0.83 -8.42
N THR A 402 -30.57 -0.92 -9.77
CA THR A 402 -30.50 -2.19 -10.50
C THR A 402 -29.15 -2.25 -11.20
N LEU A 403 -28.40 -3.32 -10.97
CA LEU A 403 -27.10 -3.58 -11.58
C LEU A 403 -27.18 -4.72 -12.57
N TYR A 404 -26.81 -4.45 -13.83
CA TYR A 404 -26.81 -5.44 -14.91
C TYR A 404 -25.39 -5.82 -15.31
N ASP A 405 -25.18 -7.10 -15.62
CA ASP A 405 -23.98 -7.56 -16.33
C ASP A 405 -24.33 -8.74 -17.25
N ALA A 406 -23.68 -8.79 -18.41
CA ALA A 406 -23.78 -9.91 -19.35
C ALA A 406 -23.08 -11.19 -18.82
N ALA A 407 -22.09 -11.03 -17.95
CA ALA A 407 -21.40 -12.14 -17.30
C ALA A 407 -22.25 -12.77 -16.18
N GLN A 408 -21.90 -14.02 -15.82
CA GLN A 408 -22.58 -14.77 -14.76
C GLN A 408 -22.09 -14.41 -13.35
N GLU A 409 -21.03 -13.59 -13.24
CA GLU A 409 -20.46 -13.14 -11.98
C GLU A 409 -20.07 -11.66 -12.04
N ILE A 410 -20.04 -11.02 -10.86
CA ILE A 410 -19.53 -9.65 -10.72
C ILE A 410 -18.00 -9.64 -10.82
N GLY A 411 -17.42 -8.46 -11.11
CA GLY A 411 -15.99 -8.21 -11.02
C GLY A 411 -15.33 -7.75 -12.32
N GLY A 412 -15.88 -8.12 -13.47
CA GLY A 412 -15.30 -7.73 -14.76
C GLY A 412 -13.83 -8.10 -14.87
N GLN A 413 -12.95 -7.14 -15.16
CA GLN A 413 -11.50 -7.36 -15.28
C GLN A 413 -10.82 -7.83 -13.97
N LEU A 414 -11.42 -7.60 -12.80
CA LEU A 414 -10.86 -8.12 -11.53
C LEU A 414 -10.83 -9.64 -11.50
N ASN A 415 -11.78 -10.31 -12.18
CA ASN A 415 -11.80 -11.78 -12.29
C ASN A 415 -10.62 -12.35 -13.07
N VAL A 416 -10.04 -11.56 -13.95
CA VAL A 416 -8.82 -11.92 -14.70
C VAL A 416 -7.58 -11.53 -13.89
N ALA A 417 -7.57 -10.31 -13.33
CA ALA A 417 -6.43 -9.81 -12.58
C ALA A 417 -6.08 -10.66 -11.35
N ARG A 418 -7.09 -11.19 -10.62
CA ARG A 418 -6.87 -12.04 -9.42
C ARG A 418 -6.14 -13.35 -9.70
N LYS A 419 -6.05 -13.78 -10.96
CA LYS A 419 -5.29 -14.98 -11.36
C LYS A 419 -3.78 -14.73 -11.47
N VAL A 420 -3.37 -13.47 -11.55
CA VAL A 420 -1.96 -13.10 -11.60
C VAL A 420 -1.33 -13.30 -10.23
N PRO A 421 -0.17 -13.96 -10.11
CA PRO A 421 0.52 -14.17 -8.85
C PRO A 421 0.71 -12.86 -8.07
N GLY A 422 0.32 -12.85 -6.79
CA GLY A 422 0.34 -11.65 -5.95
C GLY A 422 -0.90 -10.75 -6.06
N LYS A 423 -1.83 -11.00 -6.98
CA LYS A 423 -3.08 -10.21 -7.12
C LYS A 423 -4.34 -10.94 -6.63
N GLN A 424 -4.20 -12.09 -6.00
CA GLN A 424 -5.32 -12.83 -5.39
C GLN A 424 -6.08 -12.02 -4.33
N GLU A 425 -5.48 -10.97 -3.80
CA GLU A 425 -6.16 -10.03 -2.88
C GLU A 425 -7.42 -9.38 -3.47
N PHE A 426 -7.59 -9.36 -4.79
CA PHE A 426 -8.84 -8.92 -5.42
C PHE A 426 -10.04 -9.82 -5.09
N ASP A 427 -9.83 -11.04 -4.62
CA ASP A 427 -10.90 -11.88 -4.08
C ASP A 427 -11.59 -11.21 -2.89
N GLU A 428 -10.83 -10.51 -2.05
CA GLU A 428 -11.37 -9.72 -0.94
C GLU A 428 -12.21 -8.52 -1.41
N THR A 429 -11.75 -7.85 -2.47
CA THR A 429 -12.53 -6.76 -3.10
C THR A 429 -13.87 -7.27 -3.64
N LEU A 430 -13.86 -8.43 -4.31
CA LEU A 430 -15.09 -9.06 -4.82
C LEU A 430 -15.99 -9.56 -3.70
N ARG A 431 -15.43 -10.12 -2.62
CA ARG A 431 -16.17 -10.51 -1.42
C ARG A 431 -16.88 -9.29 -0.81
N TYR A 432 -16.15 -8.20 -0.62
CA TYR A 432 -16.70 -6.95 -0.09
C TYR A 432 -17.86 -6.43 -0.94
N PHE A 433 -17.69 -6.32 -2.25
CA PHE A 433 -18.76 -5.85 -3.12
C PHE A 433 -19.98 -6.77 -3.13
N ARG A 434 -19.82 -8.11 -3.13
CA ARG A 434 -20.96 -9.04 -3.00
C ARG A 434 -21.75 -8.77 -1.73
N HIS A 435 -21.04 -8.61 -0.62
CA HIS A 435 -21.68 -8.32 0.67
C HIS A 435 -22.41 -6.98 0.64
N GLN A 436 -21.78 -5.91 0.15
CA GLN A 436 -22.36 -4.58 0.12
C GLN A 436 -23.59 -4.47 -0.82
N LEU A 437 -23.55 -5.12 -1.97
CA LEU A 437 -24.71 -5.19 -2.86
C LEU A 437 -25.93 -5.81 -2.17
N ALA A 438 -25.72 -6.89 -1.43
CA ALA A 438 -26.77 -7.56 -0.67
C ALA A 438 -27.25 -6.72 0.53
N GLU A 439 -26.33 -6.13 1.31
CA GLU A 439 -26.65 -5.32 2.49
C GLU A 439 -27.45 -4.07 2.13
N HIS A 440 -27.14 -3.43 1.00
CA HIS A 440 -27.88 -2.25 0.53
C HIS A 440 -29.07 -2.55 -0.40
N GLY A 441 -29.37 -3.83 -0.62
CA GLY A 441 -30.55 -4.26 -1.38
C GLY A 441 -30.51 -3.89 -2.87
N VAL A 442 -29.33 -3.93 -3.49
CA VAL A 442 -29.19 -3.71 -4.94
C VAL A 442 -29.78 -4.90 -5.70
N ASP A 443 -30.65 -4.63 -6.68
CA ASP A 443 -31.19 -5.64 -7.59
C ASP A 443 -30.13 -6.03 -8.63
N VAL A 444 -29.49 -7.19 -8.44
CA VAL A 444 -28.36 -7.65 -9.27
C VAL A 444 -28.87 -8.64 -10.32
N ARG A 445 -28.69 -8.29 -11.60
CA ARG A 445 -29.16 -9.06 -12.77
C ARG A 445 -27.97 -9.49 -13.64
N LEU A 446 -27.32 -10.59 -13.25
CA LEU A 446 -26.23 -11.21 -14.00
C LEU A 446 -26.75 -12.07 -15.17
N GLY A 447 -25.87 -12.42 -16.12
CA GLY A 447 -26.22 -13.14 -17.34
C GLY A 447 -27.20 -12.37 -18.21
N THR A 448 -27.28 -11.05 -18.05
CA THR A 448 -28.27 -10.19 -18.69
C THR A 448 -27.63 -9.10 -19.51
N ALA A 449 -27.46 -9.36 -20.79
CA ALA A 449 -27.12 -8.31 -21.75
C ALA A 449 -28.32 -7.37 -21.94
N VAL A 450 -28.09 -6.06 -21.84
CA VAL A 450 -29.14 -5.05 -22.05
C VAL A 450 -28.83 -4.23 -23.29
N SER A 451 -29.90 -3.89 -24.03
CA SER A 451 -29.85 -2.98 -25.18
C SER A 451 -30.43 -1.61 -24.80
N ALA A 452 -30.15 -0.60 -25.61
CA ALA A 452 -30.74 0.72 -25.45
C ALA A 452 -32.27 0.67 -25.50
N GLU A 453 -32.86 -0.16 -26.38
CA GLU A 453 -34.30 -0.35 -26.50
C GLU A 453 -34.92 -0.89 -25.19
N LYS A 454 -34.32 -1.92 -24.59
CA LYS A 454 -34.75 -2.47 -23.30
C LYS A 454 -34.69 -1.42 -22.19
N LEU A 455 -33.59 -0.71 -22.08
CA LEU A 455 -33.41 0.34 -21.06
C LEU A 455 -34.33 1.55 -21.29
N ALA A 456 -34.62 1.90 -22.54
CA ALA A 456 -35.57 2.95 -22.86
C ALA A 456 -37.02 2.61 -22.41
N GLY A 457 -37.36 1.33 -22.33
CA GLY A 457 -38.65 0.84 -21.82
C GLY A 457 -38.72 0.77 -20.28
N GLU A 458 -37.61 0.94 -19.57
CA GLU A 458 -37.55 0.95 -18.10
C GLU A 458 -37.63 2.40 -17.56
N GLU A 459 -38.20 2.56 -16.38
CA GLU A 459 -38.39 3.88 -15.75
C GLU A 459 -37.21 4.26 -14.84
N TYR A 460 -35.98 4.34 -15.40
CA TYR A 460 -34.82 4.88 -14.67
C TYR A 460 -34.78 6.40 -14.74
N ASP A 461 -34.49 7.05 -13.59
CA ASP A 461 -34.17 8.48 -13.53
C ASP A 461 -32.76 8.74 -14.08
N GLU A 462 -31.82 7.81 -13.81
CA GLU A 462 -30.44 7.88 -14.25
C GLU A 462 -29.96 6.52 -14.77
N ILE A 463 -29.19 6.54 -15.85
CA ILE A 463 -28.56 5.33 -16.40
C ILE A 463 -27.04 5.53 -16.36
N VAL A 464 -26.31 4.54 -15.84
CA VAL A 464 -24.85 4.59 -15.74
C VAL A 464 -24.25 3.47 -16.58
N VAL A 465 -23.48 3.82 -17.60
CA VAL A 465 -22.79 2.89 -18.48
C VAL A 465 -21.36 2.68 -17.98
N ALA A 466 -21.06 1.47 -17.53
CA ALA A 466 -19.78 1.02 -16.98
C ALA A 466 -19.28 -0.25 -17.70
N THR A 467 -19.53 -0.34 -19.01
CA THR A 467 -19.33 -1.52 -19.86
C THR A 467 -17.86 -1.89 -20.11
N GLY A 468 -16.93 -1.06 -19.62
CA GLY A 468 -15.50 -1.35 -19.64
C GLY A 468 -14.86 -1.20 -21.01
N VAL A 469 -13.95 -2.11 -21.34
CA VAL A 469 -13.05 -2.04 -22.50
C VAL A 469 -13.02 -3.35 -23.28
N SER A 470 -12.52 -3.29 -24.52
CA SER A 470 -12.10 -4.41 -25.34
C SER A 470 -10.59 -4.34 -25.60
N PRO A 471 -9.87 -5.49 -25.68
CA PRO A 471 -8.48 -5.49 -26.11
C PRO A 471 -8.32 -4.89 -27.50
N ARG A 472 -7.31 -4.04 -27.67
CA ARG A 472 -6.97 -3.48 -28.99
C ARG A 472 -6.12 -4.46 -29.78
N ILE A 473 -6.53 -4.73 -31.00
CA ILE A 473 -5.76 -5.53 -31.97
C ILE A 473 -4.93 -4.57 -32.83
N PRO A 474 -3.59 -4.66 -32.81
CA PRO A 474 -2.73 -3.79 -33.61
C PRO A 474 -2.71 -4.23 -35.07
N GLU A 475 -2.38 -3.30 -35.98
CA GLU A 475 -2.13 -3.61 -37.39
C GLU A 475 -0.70 -4.12 -37.56
N ILE A 476 -0.54 -5.44 -37.61
CA ILE A 476 0.73 -6.14 -37.84
C ILE A 476 0.44 -7.21 -38.91
N ALA A 477 1.28 -7.34 -39.92
CA ALA A 477 1.13 -8.38 -40.92
C ALA A 477 1.18 -9.78 -40.24
N GLY A 478 0.21 -10.64 -40.53
CA GLY A 478 0.09 -11.96 -39.89
C GLY A 478 -0.49 -11.93 -38.48
N ILE A 479 -1.21 -10.88 -38.07
CA ILE A 479 -1.86 -10.76 -36.75
C ILE A 479 -2.91 -11.87 -36.50
N ASP A 480 -3.43 -12.47 -37.57
CA ASP A 480 -4.38 -13.59 -37.59
C ASP A 480 -3.69 -14.96 -37.61
N HIS A 481 -2.35 -15.00 -37.51
CA HIS A 481 -1.60 -16.26 -37.43
C HIS A 481 -1.98 -17.10 -36.22
N PRO A 482 -2.07 -18.47 -36.33
CA PRO A 482 -2.51 -19.34 -35.22
C PRO A 482 -1.68 -19.25 -33.94
N SER A 483 -0.44 -18.75 -34.01
CA SER A 483 0.41 -18.51 -32.82
C SER A 483 0.04 -17.24 -32.05
N VAL A 484 -0.85 -16.40 -32.57
CA VAL A 484 -1.24 -15.13 -31.94
C VAL A 484 -2.44 -15.36 -31.03
N VAL A 485 -2.33 -14.94 -29.77
CA VAL A 485 -3.39 -15.08 -28.77
C VAL A 485 -3.58 -13.78 -27.99
N GLY A 486 -4.78 -13.57 -27.47
CA GLY A 486 -5.09 -12.43 -26.61
C GLY A 486 -4.67 -12.68 -25.16
N TYR A 487 -4.33 -11.62 -24.43
CA TYR A 487 -3.98 -11.75 -23.00
C TYR A 487 -5.14 -12.31 -22.16
N LEU A 488 -6.40 -12.03 -22.53
CA LEU A 488 -7.58 -12.59 -21.83
C LEU A 488 -7.64 -14.10 -21.95
N ASP A 489 -7.38 -14.63 -23.15
CA ASP A 489 -7.42 -16.08 -23.40
C ASP A 489 -6.31 -16.79 -22.63
N VAL A 490 -5.12 -16.17 -22.55
CA VAL A 490 -3.99 -16.66 -21.75
C VAL A 490 -4.31 -16.67 -20.26
N LEU A 491 -4.77 -15.54 -19.69
CA LEU A 491 -5.05 -15.43 -18.27
C LEU A 491 -6.30 -16.23 -17.82
N ARG A 492 -7.20 -16.54 -18.76
CA ARG A 492 -8.33 -17.46 -18.52
C ARG A 492 -7.97 -18.92 -18.68
N GLU A 493 -6.78 -19.21 -19.22
CA GLU A 493 -6.31 -20.56 -19.54
C GLU A 493 -7.18 -21.26 -20.59
N GLU A 494 -7.74 -20.45 -21.51
CA GLU A 494 -8.60 -20.94 -22.62
C GLU A 494 -7.79 -21.41 -23.82
N VAL A 495 -6.48 -21.09 -23.87
CA VAL A 495 -5.58 -21.44 -24.96
C VAL A 495 -4.26 -22.00 -24.44
N PRO A 496 -3.64 -22.98 -25.14
CA PRO A 496 -2.31 -23.45 -24.81
C PRO A 496 -1.26 -22.36 -25.15
N VAL A 497 -0.26 -22.21 -24.30
CA VAL A 497 0.89 -21.32 -24.51
C VAL A 497 2.16 -22.16 -24.56
N GLY A 498 2.96 -21.96 -25.60
CA GLY A 498 4.21 -22.68 -25.82
C GLY A 498 5.34 -22.32 -24.85
N GLU A 499 6.53 -22.91 -25.11
CA GLU A 499 7.69 -22.65 -24.25
C GLU A 499 8.42 -21.34 -24.58
N ARG A 500 8.32 -20.87 -25.85
CA ARG A 500 8.95 -19.63 -26.33
C ARG A 500 7.88 -18.60 -26.63
N VAL A 501 7.85 -17.52 -25.87
CA VAL A 501 6.75 -16.56 -25.89
C VAL A 501 7.24 -15.14 -26.14
N ALA A 502 6.59 -14.41 -27.05
CA ALA A 502 6.73 -12.97 -27.20
C ALA A 502 5.46 -12.26 -26.72
N ILE A 503 5.62 -11.34 -25.78
CA ILE A 503 4.53 -10.49 -25.27
C ILE A 503 4.67 -9.11 -25.89
N LEU A 504 3.68 -8.69 -26.68
CA LEU A 504 3.65 -7.41 -27.36
C LEU A 504 2.96 -6.37 -26.48
N GLY A 505 3.74 -5.48 -25.91
CA GLY A 505 3.30 -4.41 -24.99
C GLY A 505 3.73 -4.68 -23.55
N ALA A 506 4.59 -3.80 -23.03
CA ALA A 506 5.15 -3.83 -21.68
C ALA A 506 4.52 -2.79 -20.75
N GLY A 507 3.20 -2.65 -20.81
CA GLY A 507 2.38 -1.98 -19.80
C GLY A 507 2.06 -2.91 -18.63
N GLY A 508 1.19 -2.50 -17.72
CA GLY A 508 0.78 -3.31 -16.55
C GLY A 508 0.33 -4.72 -16.93
N ILE A 509 -0.54 -4.84 -17.96
CA ILE A 509 -1.04 -6.15 -18.44
C ILE A 509 0.09 -7.03 -19.00
N GLY A 510 1.05 -6.43 -19.72
CA GLY A 510 2.19 -7.20 -20.25
C GLY A 510 3.08 -7.76 -19.15
N PHE A 511 3.29 -7.00 -18.08
CA PHE A 511 3.97 -7.47 -16.87
C PHE A 511 3.18 -8.59 -16.18
N ASP A 512 1.87 -8.42 -16.03
CA ASP A 512 0.98 -9.42 -15.43
C ASP A 512 1.02 -10.76 -16.18
N VAL A 513 0.95 -10.71 -17.51
CA VAL A 513 1.07 -11.91 -18.37
C VAL A 513 2.45 -12.55 -18.23
N ALA A 514 3.52 -11.75 -18.19
CA ALA A 514 4.87 -12.28 -18.01
C ALA A 514 5.04 -12.94 -16.64
N GLU A 515 4.52 -12.34 -15.57
CA GLU A 515 4.53 -12.95 -14.23
C GLU A 515 3.70 -14.22 -14.17
N PHE A 516 2.50 -14.23 -14.79
CA PHE A 516 1.64 -15.40 -14.86
C PHE A 516 2.30 -16.57 -15.62
N LEU A 517 2.90 -16.32 -16.78
CA LEU A 517 3.53 -17.35 -17.62
C LEU A 517 4.85 -17.89 -17.04
N THR A 518 5.48 -17.14 -16.16
CA THR A 518 6.73 -17.54 -15.48
C THR A 518 6.54 -17.94 -14.03
N ASP A 519 5.29 -18.11 -13.60
CA ASP A 519 4.99 -18.71 -12.31
C ASP A 519 5.04 -20.24 -12.41
N GLU A 520 5.89 -20.86 -11.61
CA GLU A 520 6.08 -22.32 -11.60
C GLU A 520 5.13 -23.00 -10.58
N GLY A 521 4.12 -22.29 -10.11
CA GLY A 521 3.08 -22.80 -9.21
C GLY A 521 3.55 -23.01 -7.76
N ASP A 522 4.64 -22.37 -7.36
CA ASP A 522 5.18 -22.47 -6.00
C ASP A 522 4.53 -21.52 -5.00
N HIS A 523 3.58 -20.69 -5.46
CA HIS A 523 2.75 -19.82 -4.62
C HIS A 523 3.51 -18.85 -3.71
N ALA A 524 4.64 -18.30 -4.15
CA ALA A 524 5.49 -17.41 -3.37
C ALA A 524 4.74 -16.22 -2.74
N SER A 525 3.68 -15.71 -3.37
CA SER A 525 2.85 -14.62 -2.84
C SER A 525 1.88 -15.03 -1.72
N ALA A 526 1.72 -16.33 -1.48
CA ALA A 526 0.85 -16.89 -0.44
C ALA A 526 1.62 -17.66 0.65
N ASP A 527 2.83 -18.14 0.32
CA ASP A 527 3.68 -18.93 1.23
C ASP A 527 4.89 -18.10 1.68
N PRO A 528 4.98 -17.72 2.98
CA PRO A 528 6.10 -16.96 3.51
C PRO A 528 7.47 -17.63 3.34
N GLU A 529 7.57 -18.96 3.49
CA GLU A 529 8.86 -19.67 3.38
C GLU A 529 9.37 -19.64 1.94
N VAL A 530 8.49 -19.85 0.97
CA VAL A 530 8.80 -19.74 -0.46
C VAL A 530 9.20 -18.31 -0.80
N PHE A 531 8.44 -17.33 -0.35
CA PHE A 531 8.73 -15.91 -0.54
C PHE A 531 10.11 -15.53 -0.02
N PHE A 532 10.43 -15.88 1.22
CA PHE A 532 11.72 -15.56 1.83
C PHE A 532 12.89 -16.24 1.12
N ARG A 533 12.73 -17.49 0.70
CA ARG A 533 13.72 -18.19 -0.12
C ARG A 533 13.96 -17.49 -1.46
N HIS A 534 12.90 -17.04 -2.14
CA HIS A 534 13.00 -16.34 -3.43
C HIS A 534 13.70 -14.99 -3.32
N TRP A 535 13.47 -14.28 -2.21
CA TRP A 535 14.02 -12.93 -2.01
C TRP A 535 15.30 -12.90 -1.19
N GLY A 536 15.75 -14.04 -0.66
CA GLY A 536 16.99 -14.13 0.11
C GLY A 536 16.87 -13.52 1.50
N VAL A 537 15.74 -13.75 2.19
CA VAL A 537 15.57 -13.39 3.60
C VAL A 537 16.00 -14.54 4.49
N ASP A 538 16.88 -14.28 5.42
CA ASP A 538 17.35 -15.24 6.43
C ASP A 538 16.43 -15.21 7.66
N THR A 539 15.45 -16.11 7.72
CA THR A 539 14.53 -16.23 8.86
C THR A 539 15.19 -16.80 10.12
N GLY A 540 16.35 -17.44 9.99
CA GLY A 540 17.21 -17.80 11.11
C GLY A 540 17.82 -16.57 11.79
N TYR A 541 17.99 -15.50 11.02
CA TYR A 541 18.64 -14.25 11.39
C TYR A 541 20.08 -14.46 11.87
N ALA A 542 20.79 -15.37 11.19
CA ALA A 542 22.18 -15.69 11.49
C ALA A 542 23.16 -14.62 10.97
N THR A 543 22.73 -13.81 10.00
CA THR A 543 23.53 -12.76 9.36
C THR A 543 23.00 -11.36 9.65
N GLY A 544 23.89 -10.37 9.68
CA GLY A 544 23.52 -8.96 9.84
C GLY A 544 22.58 -8.50 8.72
N GLY A 545 21.51 -7.77 9.08
CA GLY A 545 20.48 -7.33 8.16
C GLY A 545 19.48 -8.42 7.73
N GLY A 546 19.65 -9.70 8.17
CA GLY A 546 18.74 -10.80 7.86
C GLY A 546 18.75 -11.22 6.38
N LEU A 547 19.92 -11.18 5.73
CA LEU A 547 20.07 -11.50 4.31
C LEU A 547 20.73 -12.87 4.09
N THR A 548 20.29 -13.57 3.04
CA THR A 548 20.91 -14.78 2.52
C THR A 548 20.88 -14.77 0.99
N ALA A 549 21.48 -15.77 0.35
CA ALA A 549 21.41 -15.90 -1.10
C ALA A 549 19.98 -16.30 -1.53
N PRO A 550 19.37 -15.59 -2.51
CA PRO A 550 18.06 -15.96 -3.04
C PRO A 550 18.15 -17.27 -3.82
N ALA A 551 17.12 -18.11 -3.72
CA ALA A 551 17.01 -19.37 -4.45
C ALA A 551 15.61 -19.49 -5.06
N ARG A 552 15.56 -19.74 -6.38
CA ARG A 552 14.32 -19.82 -7.17
C ARG A 552 14.32 -21.07 -8.04
N PRO A 553 13.16 -21.61 -8.42
CA PRO A 553 13.09 -22.70 -9.40
C PRO A 553 13.61 -22.26 -10.76
N ALA A 554 14.10 -23.23 -11.53
CA ALA A 554 14.50 -22.99 -12.92
C ALA A 554 13.26 -22.71 -13.78
N GLN A 555 13.37 -21.73 -14.68
CA GLN A 555 12.28 -21.36 -15.57
C GLN A 555 12.12 -22.36 -16.70
N GLN A 556 10.89 -22.74 -17.01
CA GLN A 556 10.55 -23.64 -18.11
C GLN A 556 10.31 -22.88 -19.42
N ARG A 557 9.90 -21.61 -19.35
CA ARG A 557 9.59 -20.78 -20.52
C ARG A 557 10.67 -19.72 -20.78
N THR A 558 10.92 -19.47 -22.05
CA THR A 558 11.67 -18.31 -22.52
C THR A 558 10.66 -17.21 -22.91
N VAL A 559 10.63 -16.12 -22.17
CA VAL A 559 9.67 -15.03 -22.38
C VAL A 559 10.39 -13.77 -22.80
N HIS A 560 9.91 -13.14 -23.89
CA HIS A 560 10.32 -11.82 -24.36
C HIS A 560 9.21 -10.83 -24.11
N LEU A 561 9.45 -9.81 -23.28
CA LEU A 561 8.53 -8.71 -23.02
C LEU A 561 8.97 -7.48 -23.82
N LEU A 562 8.18 -7.11 -24.82
CA LEU A 562 8.57 -6.19 -25.87
C LEU A 562 7.83 -4.86 -25.79
N GLN A 563 8.55 -3.75 -26.02
CA GLN A 563 8.01 -2.40 -25.95
C GLN A 563 8.48 -1.55 -27.13
N ARG A 564 7.54 -0.86 -27.81
CA ARG A 564 7.88 0.08 -28.91
C ARG A 564 8.59 1.35 -28.41
N LYS A 565 8.23 1.85 -27.22
CA LYS A 565 8.89 3.01 -26.60
C LYS A 565 10.36 2.70 -26.33
N THR A 566 11.23 3.70 -26.51
CA THR A 566 12.68 3.58 -26.23
C THR A 566 13.01 3.78 -24.74
N SER A 567 12.04 4.21 -23.93
CA SER A 567 12.21 4.31 -22.48
C SER A 567 12.44 2.94 -21.85
N LYS A 568 12.99 2.92 -20.64
CA LYS A 568 13.15 1.69 -19.85
C LYS A 568 11.83 0.91 -19.77
N VAL A 569 11.88 -0.40 -20.04
CA VAL A 569 10.70 -1.28 -19.92
C VAL A 569 10.13 -1.19 -18.51
N GLY A 570 8.81 -0.98 -18.42
CA GLY A 570 8.12 -0.80 -17.14
C GLY A 570 8.34 0.58 -16.49
N ALA A 571 8.80 1.61 -17.22
CA ALA A 571 8.92 2.97 -16.69
C ALA A 571 7.58 3.59 -16.25
N GLY A 572 6.46 3.14 -16.83
CA GLY A 572 5.11 3.59 -16.49
C GLY A 572 4.42 2.80 -15.37
N LEU A 573 5.08 1.83 -14.76
CA LEU A 573 4.53 1.08 -13.62
C LEU A 573 4.47 1.94 -12.34
N GLY A 574 3.71 1.47 -11.35
CA GLY A 574 3.58 2.12 -10.05
C GLY A 574 4.94 2.52 -9.45
N LYS A 575 5.00 3.72 -8.89
CA LYS A 575 6.25 4.33 -8.41
C LYS A 575 6.93 3.48 -7.34
N THR A 576 6.14 2.89 -6.45
CA THR A 576 6.66 2.11 -5.30
C THR A 576 6.69 0.59 -5.56
N THR A 577 6.01 0.09 -6.59
CA THR A 577 5.96 -1.34 -6.91
C THR A 577 6.65 -1.72 -8.23
N GLY A 578 6.81 -0.78 -9.15
CA GLY A 578 7.37 -1.06 -10.47
C GLY A 578 8.80 -1.64 -10.44
N TRP A 579 9.59 -1.32 -9.42
CA TRP A 579 10.92 -1.93 -9.24
C TRP A 579 10.82 -3.41 -8.86
N ILE A 580 9.78 -3.80 -8.09
CA ILE A 580 9.52 -5.19 -7.68
C ILE A 580 9.22 -6.03 -8.92
N HIS A 581 8.24 -5.61 -9.74
CA HIS A 581 7.86 -6.30 -10.96
C HIS A 581 9.05 -6.46 -11.94
N ARG A 582 9.83 -5.38 -12.16
CA ARG A 582 11.03 -5.47 -13.02
C ARG A 582 12.10 -6.40 -12.45
N LEU A 583 12.32 -6.40 -11.15
CA LEU A 583 13.30 -7.26 -10.51
C LEU A 583 12.85 -8.72 -10.54
N GLU A 584 11.57 -8.97 -10.26
CA GLU A 584 10.95 -10.28 -10.32
C GLU A 584 11.11 -10.92 -11.71
N LEU A 585 10.69 -10.22 -12.77
CA LEU A 585 10.84 -10.73 -14.14
C LEU A 585 12.30 -10.93 -14.56
N ARG A 586 13.21 -10.06 -14.08
CA ARG A 586 14.65 -10.24 -14.33
C ARG A 586 15.18 -11.50 -13.66
N HIS A 587 14.78 -11.75 -12.41
CA HIS A 587 15.15 -12.96 -11.68
C HIS A 587 14.59 -14.23 -12.33
N ARG A 588 13.43 -14.10 -13.00
CA ARG A 588 12.80 -15.18 -13.79
C ARG A 588 13.34 -15.29 -15.22
N GLY A 589 14.38 -14.53 -15.56
CA GLY A 589 15.05 -14.62 -16.86
C GLY A 589 14.24 -14.06 -18.04
N VAL A 590 13.23 -13.22 -17.80
CA VAL A 590 12.44 -12.57 -18.85
C VAL A 590 13.30 -11.55 -19.60
N ASN A 591 13.32 -11.65 -20.93
CA ASN A 591 14.03 -10.74 -21.82
C ASN A 591 13.16 -9.48 -22.05
N MET A 592 13.52 -8.38 -21.42
CA MET A 592 12.82 -7.11 -21.56
C MET A 592 13.48 -6.22 -22.61
N VAL A 593 12.81 -5.99 -23.76
CA VAL A 593 13.38 -5.27 -24.91
C VAL A 593 12.54 -4.01 -25.22
N ALA A 594 13.21 -2.86 -25.25
CA ALA A 594 12.61 -1.56 -25.62
C ALA A 594 12.97 -1.16 -27.05
N GLY A 595 12.23 -0.24 -27.63
CA GLY A 595 12.53 0.37 -28.95
C GLY A 595 12.28 -0.57 -30.13
N VAL A 596 11.38 -1.57 -29.98
CA VAL A 596 11.08 -2.52 -31.06
C VAL A 596 10.07 -1.96 -32.05
N THR A 597 10.25 -2.31 -33.34
CA THR A 597 9.25 -2.17 -34.38
C THR A 597 8.80 -3.55 -34.82
N TYR A 598 7.49 -3.82 -34.75
CA TYR A 598 6.94 -5.10 -35.19
C TYR A 598 6.71 -5.06 -36.70
N GLU A 599 7.23 -6.06 -37.42
CA GLU A 599 7.16 -6.12 -38.88
C GLU A 599 6.07 -7.10 -39.34
N ARG A 600 6.19 -8.37 -38.96
CA ARG A 600 5.22 -9.42 -39.28
C ARG A 600 5.32 -10.62 -38.37
N ILE A 601 4.29 -11.48 -38.41
CA ILE A 601 4.23 -12.78 -37.71
C ILE A 601 3.98 -13.86 -38.76
N ASP A 602 4.74 -14.94 -38.71
CA ASP A 602 4.62 -16.12 -39.60
C ASP A 602 5.13 -17.40 -38.91
N ASP A 603 5.27 -18.49 -39.66
CA ASP A 603 5.75 -19.80 -39.15
C ASP A 603 7.18 -19.76 -38.60
N GLU A 604 8.00 -18.77 -38.95
CA GLU A 604 9.35 -18.57 -38.39
C GLU A 604 9.31 -17.87 -37.02
N GLY A 605 8.20 -17.20 -36.70
CA GLY A 605 7.99 -16.47 -35.45
C GLY A 605 7.64 -15.00 -35.62
N LEU A 606 8.11 -14.15 -34.71
CA LEU A 606 7.90 -12.71 -34.74
C LEU A 606 9.11 -12.00 -35.39
N HIS A 607 8.87 -11.36 -36.54
CA HIS A 607 9.85 -10.51 -37.21
C HIS A 607 9.74 -9.09 -36.66
N LEU A 608 10.84 -8.53 -36.23
CA LEU A 608 10.91 -7.19 -35.64
C LEU A 608 12.25 -6.50 -35.97
N THR A 609 12.30 -5.20 -35.72
CA THR A 609 13.53 -4.42 -35.79
C THR A 609 13.84 -3.83 -34.43
N VAL A 610 15.10 -4.02 -33.96
CA VAL A 610 15.62 -3.45 -32.70
C VAL A 610 16.84 -2.62 -33.05
N ASP A 611 16.87 -1.35 -32.62
CA ASP A 611 17.97 -0.42 -32.94
C ASP A 611 18.33 -0.35 -34.43
N GLY A 612 17.31 -0.47 -35.31
CA GLY A 612 17.47 -0.47 -36.75
C GLY A 612 18.00 -1.77 -37.36
N GLN A 613 18.19 -2.82 -36.58
CA GLN A 613 18.63 -4.14 -37.05
C GLN A 613 17.42 -5.10 -37.08
N PRO A 614 17.17 -5.77 -38.21
CA PRO A 614 16.13 -6.78 -38.30
C PRO A 614 16.51 -8.04 -37.53
N GLU A 615 15.52 -8.57 -36.82
CA GLU A 615 15.63 -9.77 -36.00
C GLU A 615 14.39 -10.65 -36.17
N VAL A 616 14.56 -11.98 -36.05
CA VAL A 616 13.44 -12.92 -35.97
C VAL A 616 13.49 -13.61 -34.62
N LEU A 617 12.48 -13.40 -33.81
CA LEU A 617 12.27 -14.15 -32.58
C LEU A 617 11.53 -15.45 -32.90
N ALA A 618 12.22 -16.56 -32.86
CA ALA A 618 11.62 -17.88 -33.05
C ALA A 618 10.78 -18.25 -31.83
N VAL A 619 9.52 -17.87 -31.82
CA VAL A 619 8.58 -18.08 -30.72
C VAL A 619 7.41 -18.95 -31.12
N ASP A 620 6.86 -19.68 -30.16
CA ASP A 620 5.72 -20.58 -30.34
C ASP A 620 4.40 -19.85 -30.16
N THR A 621 4.43 -18.77 -29.40
CA THR A 621 3.24 -17.97 -29.05
C THR A 621 3.57 -16.47 -29.02
N VAL A 622 2.67 -15.68 -29.60
CA VAL A 622 2.69 -14.21 -29.53
C VAL A 622 1.47 -13.74 -28.77
N VAL A 623 1.66 -13.09 -27.61
CA VAL A 623 0.58 -12.61 -26.75
C VAL A 623 0.37 -11.10 -26.95
N LEU A 624 -0.85 -10.71 -27.27
CA LEU A 624 -1.21 -9.30 -27.48
C LEU A 624 -1.59 -8.60 -26.18
N CYS A 625 -0.76 -7.64 -25.76
CA CYS A 625 -0.97 -6.73 -24.62
C CYS A 625 -0.88 -5.25 -25.09
N THR A 626 -1.45 -4.94 -26.24
CA THR A 626 -1.20 -3.71 -27.03
C THR A 626 -2.13 -2.56 -26.69
N GLY A 627 -2.83 -2.63 -25.56
CA GLY A 627 -3.74 -1.59 -25.08
C GLY A 627 -5.21 -1.98 -25.18
N GLN A 628 -6.07 -1.02 -24.91
CA GLN A 628 -7.52 -1.22 -24.77
C GLN A 628 -8.30 -0.16 -25.53
N GLU A 629 -9.54 -0.49 -25.89
CA GLU A 629 -10.51 0.41 -26.51
C GLU A 629 -11.77 0.51 -25.63
N PRO A 630 -12.33 1.73 -25.43
CA PRO A 630 -13.52 1.89 -24.60
C PRO A 630 -14.77 1.37 -25.32
N ARG A 631 -15.64 0.68 -24.59
CA ARG A 631 -16.93 0.16 -25.11
C ARG A 631 -18.02 1.19 -24.87
N ARG A 632 -18.27 2.05 -25.87
CA ARG A 632 -19.20 3.18 -25.80
C ARG A 632 -20.50 3.00 -26.56
N ASP A 633 -20.66 1.96 -27.37
CA ASP A 633 -21.80 1.78 -28.26
C ASP A 633 -23.13 1.98 -27.54
N LEU A 634 -23.35 1.30 -26.43
CA LEU A 634 -24.56 1.43 -25.64
C LEU A 634 -24.78 2.86 -25.09
N TYR A 635 -23.71 3.55 -24.69
CA TYR A 635 -23.79 4.93 -24.22
C TYR A 635 -24.28 5.87 -25.34
N GLU A 636 -23.72 5.75 -26.53
CA GLU A 636 -24.07 6.59 -27.70
C GLU A 636 -25.51 6.33 -28.12
N GLU A 637 -25.95 5.07 -28.15
CA GLU A 637 -27.33 4.69 -28.43
C GLU A 637 -28.32 5.29 -27.42
N LEU A 638 -28.00 5.19 -26.12
CA LEU A 638 -28.85 5.73 -25.07
C LEU A 638 -28.89 7.26 -25.05
N LEU A 639 -27.77 7.91 -25.31
CA LEU A 639 -27.69 9.35 -25.39
C LEU A 639 -28.63 9.91 -26.49
N ALA A 640 -28.74 9.20 -27.63
CA ALA A 640 -29.64 9.54 -28.71
C ALA A 640 -31.15 9.48 -28.31
N THR A 641 -31.50 8.79 -27.22
CA THR A 641 -32.89 8.73 -26.71
C THR A 641 -33.27 9.94 -25.86
N GLY A 642 -32.33 10.84 -25.54
CA GLY A 642 -32.55 12.00 -24.67
C GLY A 642 -32.66 11.67 -23.17
N ARG A 643 -32.28 10.48 -22.76
CA ARG A 643 -32.24 10.04 -21.33
C ARG A 643 -31.06 10.65 -20.60
N SER A 644 -31.14 10.70 -19.27
CA SER A 644 -30.00 11.04 -18.44
C SER A 644 -29.06 9.84 -18.37
N VAL A 645 -27.91 9.93 -19.01
CA VAL A 645 -26.94 8.84 -19.14
C VAL A 645 -25.55 9.32 -18.75
N HIS A 646 -24.88 8.53 -17.92
CA HIS A 646 -23.53 8.76 -17.44
C HIS A 646 -22.58 7.68 -17.95
N LEU A 647 -21.33 8.04 -18.19
CA LEU A 647 -20.29 7.12 -18.67
C LEU A 647 -19.14 7.08 -17.65
N ILE A 648 -18.75 5.90 -17.17
CA ILE A 648 -17.71 5.73 -16.16
C ILE A 648 -16.76 4.57 -16.45
N GLY A 649 -15.61 4.57 -15.77
CA GLY A 649 -14.62 3.50 -15.83
C GLY A 649 -13.91 3.39 -17.17
N GLY A 650 -13.65 2.15 -17.60
CA GLY A 650 -12.97 1.86 -18.88
C GLY A 650 -13.77 2.29 -20.10
N ALA A 651 -15.09 2.33 -20.01
CA ALA A 651 -15.97 2.81 -21.08
C ALA A 651 -15.80 4.32 -21.32
N ASP A 652 -15.46 5.09 -20.31
CA ASP A 652 -15.12 6.51 -20.43
C ASP A 652 -13.68 6.69 -20.94
N VAL A 653 -12.70 6.14 -20.24
CA VAL A 653 -11.28 6.26 -20.58
C VAL A 653 -10.60 4.91 -20.49
N ALA A 654 -10.03 4.45 -21.62
CA ALA A 654 -9.29 3.18 -21.70
C ALA A 654 -7.76 3.34 -21.62
N ALA A 655 -7.24 4.55 -21.39
CA ALA A 655 -5.80 4.83 -21.44
C ALA A 655 -5.00 4.04 -20.40
N GLU A 656 -5.58 3.82 -19.22
CA GLU A 656 -5.03 3.00 -18.15
C GLU A 656 -6.17 2.17 -17.57
N LEU A 657 -6.05 0.84 -17.63
CA LEU A 657 -6.93 -0.05 -16.85
C LEU A 657 -6.51 0.01 -15.40
N ASP A 658 -7.16 0.89 -14.65
CA ASP A 658 -6.83 1.18 -13.27
C ASP A 658 -8.09 1.09 -12.41
N ALA A 659 -8.13 0.08 -11.54
CA ALA A 659 -9.23 -0.11 -10.58
C ALA A 659 -9.38 1.09 -9.64
N LYS A 660 -8.28 1.79 -9.31
CA LYS A 660 -8.28 3.01 -8.50
C LYS A 660 -9.15 4.10 -9.13
N ARG A 661 -8.91 4.42 -10.41
CA ARG A 661 -9.70 5.41 -11.14
C ARG A 661 -11.15 4.95 -11.31
N ALA A 662 -11.35 3.69 -11.65
CA ALA A 662 -12.67 3.13 -11.87
C ALA A 662 -13.55 3.21 -10.62
N ILE A 663 -13.05 2.77 -9.46
CA ILE A 663 -13.77 2.82 -8.18
C ILE A 663 -14.02 4.26 -7.75
N LYS A 664 -13.02 5.14 -7.88
CA LYS A 664 -13.15 6.55 -7.56
C LYS A 664 -14.25 7.21 -8.39
N GLN A 665 -14.21 7.05 -9.70
CA GLN A 665 -15.19 7.65 -10.63
C GLN A 665 -16.61 7.16 -10.34
N GLY A 666 -16.79 5.86 -10.07
CA GLY A 666 -18.09 5.29 -9.67
C GLY A 666 -18.62 5.90 -8.36
N THR A 667 -17.75 6.05 -7.36
CA THR A 667 -18.11 6.63 -6.06
C THR A 667 -18.44 8.13 -6.18
N GLU A 668 -17.64 8.90 -6.94
CA GLU A 668 -17.86 10.34 -7.18
C GLU A 668 -19.17 10.60 -7.94
N LEU A 669 -19.46 9.80 -8.97
CA LEU A 669 -20.73 9.90 -9.67
C LEU A 669 -21.90 9.64 -8.72
N ALA A 670 -21.83 8.54 -7.95
CA ALA A 670 -22.88 8.21 -6.99
C ALA A 670 -23.07 9.30 -5.92
N ALA A 671 -22.00 9.97 -5.48
CA ALA A 671 -22.08 11.09 -4.54
C ALA A 671 -22.81 12.31 -5.14
N ALA A 672 -22.74 12.50 -6.46
CA ALA A 672 -23.37 13.61 -7.18
C ALA A 672 -24.83 13.34 -7.59
N LEU A 673 -25.29 12.06 -7.67
CA LEU A 673 -26.67 11.71 -8.04
C LEU A 673 -27.68 12.19 -6.99
#